data_829c81a42833600fc3d79380c035c7d5
#
_entry.id   829c81a42833600fc3d79380c035c7d5
#
_cell.length_a   1.000
_cell.length_b   1.000
_cell.length_c   1.000
_cell.angle_alpha   90.00
_cell.angle_beta   90.00
_cell.angle_gamma   90.00
#
_symmetry.space_group_name_H-M   'P 1'
#
loop_
_entity.id
_entity.type
_entity.pdbx_description
1 polymer ?
#
loop_
_entity_poly.entity_id
_entity_poly.type
_entity_poly.pdbx_seq_one_letter_code
_entity_poly.pdbx_strand_id
1 'polypeptide(L)'
;MQRIWYPFKLAVDPRWVWTWIWLLSLSLQGQEGPRMEWDQLPALPNAVGVAGPFVGMHQDALIVAGGANFQPPVWESGKVWHDRIHVLTRTEDGHQWQDGGNLHHPIAYGANVSLPEGLVCMGGNDADEVFDDVFLLRWDPDTASIQTEALPSLPQPSAHGQAALIGRIIYLAGGQGGLTLETATDQLWALDLSQRGKQREKDSDFQWKILPPIPGGARAFNLTLAQHNGYQDSLYVLSGRTQDREEVRFLDDLWEYQPMSSTWRPRKAAPKCVMAGSGVPWGQSHLLVLGGADGQLFHQGDALKDDHPGFPKEAWAYHTITDTWTSAGPLPENQVTTSAVLWDDTIIIPSGEIRPRVRTPTIRRGKVLIQPASFGWLHYLILGGYLAAMVVIGIGFKRRHRHSEDYFRGGKRIPWWAAGCSIFATMLSSLTFTGVPAKAYAQDWVYAVGNMMIPVVALLAVVLALPFFRRMDATSAYEYLELRFHRGLRLFGSASFTFFHLFRMAIVMSLTGLALAAATPLDPVSSVLLMGVLSILYCSLGGIEAVIWTDTLQTLVLLGGAIIALVWLIQGSDQGWSGFMATAHQSDKFRLANWHWDPSHLQIAFWVIIVGGIGQNISSYTADQAVVQRYMTTATQTLAARSIWTNGLMSIVSTLLFFGIGTALFTFYQHHPDRLDWSIHTDQIFPLFISRELPAGLAGLMVAAIFAAAQSTVSTSMNSTATTLVTDFLRPGGYISSDPQALKAARMLTALSGLLGTALALLFVQPEIRSLFDAFIKVIGLFMGVLGGLFMLGMLTRRANTLGATVGVVAGSGVMLYLWLFTHINGYLYTAIGIATCMAIGYLVSLFASHSERSLKGLTIFTQQEPSSQRDA
;
A
#
# COMPACT_ATOMS: atom_id res chain seq x y z
N MET A 1 16.82 -48.22 11.74
CA MET A 1 16.69 -46.78 12.07
C MET A 1 18.01 -46.15 12.53
N GLN A 2 19.17 -46.49 12.02
CA GLN A 2 20.46 -45.94 12.50
C GLN A 2 21.47 -45.63 11.39
N ARG A 3 21.05 -45.26 10.16
CA ARG A 3 21.97 -44.92 9.08
C ARG A 3 21.56 -43.76 8.17
N ILE A 4 20.92 -42.71 8.71
CA ILE A 4 20.58 -41.47 7.93
C ILE A 4 21.00 -40.19 8.69
N TRP A 5 21.77 -40.25 9.77
CA TRP A 5 22.20 -39.08 10.52
C TRP A 5 23.71 -38.89 10.56
N TYR A 6 24.34 -38.75 9.39
CA TYR A 6 25.64 -38.07 9.19
C TYR A 6 25.68 -37.58 7.76
N PRO A 7 25.87 -36.32 7.39
CA PRO A 7 26.82 -35.40 7.99
C PRO A 7 26.25 -33.93 8.11
N PHE A 8 25.99 -33.43 9.25
CA PHE A 8 25.97 -31.97 9.54
C PHE A 8 26.29 -31.74 11.03
N LYS A 9 27.46 -32.18 11.45
CA LYS A 9 28.14 -31.58 12.59
C LYS A 9 29.08 -30.50 12.06
N LEU A 10 28.55 -29.37 11.62
CA LEU A 10 29.26 -28.12 11.66
C LEU A 10 29.16 -27.62 13.10
N ALA A 11 30.16 -27.94 13.90
CA ALA A 11 30.42 -27.21 15.13
C ALA A 11 30.83 -25.78 14.74
N VAL A 12 29.84 -24.91 14.56
CA VAL A 12 30.09 -23.47 14.42
C VAL A 12 30.44 -22.99 15.82
N ASP A 13 31.72 -22.75 16.07
CA ASP A 13 32.22 -22.11 17.29
C ASP A 13 31.49 -20.73 17.38
N PRO A 14 30.76 -20.42 18.45
CA PRO A 14 30.05 -19.14 18.60
C PRO A 14 30.95 -17.91 18.38
N ARG A 15 32.26 -18.06 18.58
CA ARG A 15 33.24 -16.98 18.33
C ARG A 15 33.32 -16.61 16.84
N TRP A 16 33.15 -17.54 15.92
CA TRP A 16 33.11 -17.25 14.49
C TRP A 16 31.91 -16.46 14.07
N VAL A 17 30.75 -16.65 14.71
CA VAL A 17 29.51 -15.88 14.44
C VAL A 17 29.74 -14.42 14.81
N TRP A 18 30.37 -14.15 15.96
CA TRP A 18 30.69 -12.78 16.40
C TRP A 18 31.78 -12.13 15.54
N THR A 19 32.76 -12.89 15.07
CA THR A 19 33.82 -12.37 14.19
C THR A 19 33.26 -12.03 12.80
N TRP A 20 32.33 -12.83 12.28
CA TRP A 20 31.63 -12.52 11.04
C TRP A 20 30.70 -11.30 11.17
N ILE A 21 30.00 -11.16 12.28
CA ILE A 21 29.18 -9.96 12.56
C ILE A 21 30.08 -8.73 12.66
N TRP A 22 31.25 -8.83 13.26
CA TRP A 22 32.21 -7.72 13.40
C TRP A 22 32.87 -7.34 12.07
N LEU A 23 33.24 -8.32 11.23
CA LEU A 23 33.77 -8.08 9.88
C LEU A 23 32.73 -7.47 8.93
N LEU A 24 31.43 -7.75 9.14
CA LEU A 24 30.33 -7.20 8.37
C LEU A 24 29.95 -5.77 8.79
N SER A 25 30.39 -5.31 9.96
CA SER A 25 30.11 -3.96 10.49
C SER A 25 31.05 -2.86 9.96
N LEU A 26 32.07 -3.19 9.17
CA LEU A 26 33.12 -2.25 8.75
C LEU A 26 32.82 -1.37 7.53
N SER A 27 31.56 -1.33 7.04
CA SER A 27 31.17 -0.46 5.91
C SER A 27 29.89 0.33 6.19
N LEU A 28 29.87 1.08 7.29
CA LEU A 28 28.89 2.17 7.48
C LEU A 28 29.38 3.42 6.73
N GLN A 29 29.30 3.43 5.41
CA GLN A 29 29.22 4.67 4.66
C GLN A 29 27.75 5.08 4.69
N GLY A 30 27.45 6.11 5.50
CA GLY A 30 26.13 6.75 5.47
C GLY A 30 25.84 7.18 4.03
N GLN A 31 24.80 6.63 3.43
CA GLN A 31 24.34 7.09 2.12
C GLN A 31 23.71 8.46 2.31
N GLU A 32 24.06 9.42 1.44
CA GLU A 32 23.42 10.73 1.43
C GLU A 32 21.93 10.57 1.15
N GLY A 33 21.09 11.38 1.84
CA GLY A 33 19.65 11.40 1.61
C GLY A 33 19.25 11.92 0.23
N PRO A 34 17.94 11.96 -0.10
CA PRO A 34 17.45 12.55 -1.33
C PRO A 34 17.86 14.03 -1.43
N ARG A 35 18.12 14.50 -2.63
CA ARG A 35 18.44 15.89 -2.90
C ARG A 35 17.74 16.38 -4.16
N MET A 36 17.60 17.71 -4.30
CA MET A 36 17.06 18.34 -5.50
C MET A 36 18.16 18.91 -6.38
N GLU A 37 18.06 18.66 -7.67
CA GLU A 37 18.80 19.39 -8.70
C GLU A 37 17.87 20.37 -9.42
N TRP A 38 18.36 21.56 -9.72
CA TRP A 38 17.59 22.63 -10.29
C TRP A 38 18.17 23.06 -11.65
N ASP A 39 17.28 23.24 -12.62
CA ASP A 39 17.55 23.89 -13.89
C ASP A 39 16.44 24.91 -14.24
N GLN A 40 16.41 25.40 -15.45
CA GLN A 40 15.47 26.42 -15.88
C GLN A 40 14.77 26.02 -17.17
N LEU A 41 13.48 26.30 -17.24
CA LEU A 41 12.71 26.29 -18.46
C LEU A 41 12.73 27.69 -19.13
N PRO A 42 12.24 27.83 -20.37
CA PRO A 42 12.12 29.14 -21.04
C PRO A 42 11.37 30.14 -20.16
N ALA A 43 11.95 31.32 -19.96
CA ALA A 43 11.40 32.37 -19.11
C ALA A 43 9.99 32.78 -19.56
N LEU A 44 9.15 33.21 -18.60
CA LEU A 44 7.82 33.74 -18.89
C LEU A 44 7.88 34.90 -19.88
N PRO A 45 7.01 35.00 -20.91
CA PRO A 45 6.99 36.11 -21.88
C PRO A 45 6.62 37.48 -21.30
N ASN A 46 6.77 37.68 -20.00
CA ASN A 46 6.66 38.94 -19.29
C ASN A 46 8.04 39.30 -18.72
N ALA A 47 8.69 40.30 -19.25
CA ALA A 47 10.09 40.63 -18.93
C ALA A 47 10.36 40.88 -17.43
N VAL A 48 9.37 41.35 -16.70
CA VAL A 48 9.47 41.62 -15.24
C VAL A 48 9.06 40.40 -14.43
N GLY A 49 8.28 39.47 -14.99
CA GLY A 49 7.61 38.41 -14.26
C GLY A 49 6.38 38.90 -13.50
N VAL A 50 5.72 37.98 -12.80
CA VAL A 50 4.49 38.25 -12.04
C VAL A 50 4.51 37.52 -10.69
N ALA A 51 3.81 38.06 -9.69
CA ALA A 51 3.50 37.38 -8.44
C ALA A 51 2.00 37.12 -8.34
N GLY A 52 1.63 36.02 -7.69
CA GLY A 52 0.24 35.60 -7.50
C GLY A 52 -0.48 35.19 -8.80
N PRO A 53 0.19 34.61 -9.81
CA PRO A 53 -0.53 34.08 -10.96
C PRO A 53 -1.29 32.81 -10.57
N PHE A 54 -2.34 32.46 -11.30
CA PHE A 54 -2.88 31.11 -11.32
C PHE A 54 -1.93 30.20 -12.10
N VAL A 55 -1.56 29.07 -11.52
CA VAL A 55 -0.58 28.13 -12.08
C VAL A 55 -1.14 26.73 -12.05
N GLY A 56 -1.07 26.02 -13.17
CA GLY A 56 -1.48 24.61 -13.21
C GLY A 56 -1.08 23.88 -14.46
N MET A 57 -1.33 22.59 -14.47
CA MET A 57 -1.07 21.69 -15.57
C MET A 57 -2.38 21.22 -16.19
N HIS A 58 -2.45 21.19 -17.52
CA HIS A 58 -3.52 20.54 -18.26
C HIS A 58 -3.02 20.05 -19.61
N GLN A 59 -3.30 18.79 -19.99
CA GLN A 59 -2.90 18.19 -21.28
C GLN A 59 -1.42 18.39 -21.61
N ASP A 60 -0.52 18.07 -20.66
CA ASP A 60 0.93 18.24 -20.78
C ASP A 60 1.39 19.68 -21.09
N ALA A 61 0.61 20.68 -20.70
CA ALA A 61 0.93 22.09 -20.83
C ALA A 61 0.87 22.79 -19.47
N LEU A 62 1.86 23.66 -19.19
CA LEU A 62 1.88 24.55 -18.03
C LEU A 62 1.11 25.83 -18.36
N ILE A 63 0.07 26.12 -17.60
CA ILE A 63 -0.73 27.34 -17.71
C ILE A 63 -0.28 28.31 -16.61
N VAL A 64 0.03 29.55 -16.97
CA VAL A 64 0.32 30.66 -16.09
C VAL A 64 -0.58 31.83 -16.48
N ALA A 65 -1.52 32.20 -15.61
CA ALA A 65 -2.54 33.17 -15.94
C ALA A 65 -2.63 34.30 -14.89
N GLY A 66 -2.73 35.54 -15.35
CA GLY A 66 -2.86 36.70 -14.51
C GLY A 66 -1.58 37.07 -13.73
N GLY A 67 -1.76 37.50 -12.48
CA GLY A 67 -0.67 37.92 -11.59
C GLY A 67 -0.43 39.43 -11.60
N ALA A 68 0.46 39.90 -10.74
CA ALA A 68 0.75 41.31 -10.57
C ALA A 68 2.26 41.58 -10.45
N ASN A 69 2.69 42.75 -10.93
CA ASN A 69 4.08 43.19 -10.83
C ASN A 69 4.22 44.70 -10.58
N PHE A 70 5.46 45.17 -10.46
CA PHE A 70 5.81 46.57 -10.42
C PHE A 70 6.74 46.86 -11.61
N GLN A 71 6.38 47.85 -12.44
CA GLN A 71 7.20 48.23 -13.58
C GLN A 71 8.45 49.00 -13.14
N PRO A 72 9.59 48.88 -13.82
CA PRO A 72 10.76 49.69 -13.51
C PRO A 72 10.50 51.20 -13.70
N PRO A 73 10.96 52.05 -12.78
CA PRO A 73 11.68 51.73 -11.53
C PRO A 73 10.70 51.22 -10.45
N VAL A 74 10.99 50.00 -9.92
CA VAL A 74 10.03 49.22 -9.06
C VAL A 74 9.62 49.89 -7.77
N TRP A 75 10.45 50.81 -7.24
CA TRP A 75 10.18 51.51 -5.99
C TRP A 75 9.38 52.82 -6.14
N GLU A 76 9.24 53.29 -7.39
CA GLU A 76 8.49 54.50 -7.74
C GLU A 76 7.18 54.18 -8.47
N SER A 77 7.02 52.98 -9.02
CA SER A 77 5.85 52.57 -9.75
C SER A 77 4.74 51.99 -8.85
N GLY A 78 3.51 52.15 -9.29
CA GLY A 78 2.36 51.43 -8.70
C GLY A 78 2.36 49.95 -9.09
N LYS A 79 1.65 49.11 -8.33
CA LYS A 79 1.42 47.71 -8.67
C LYS A 79 0.48 47.65 -9.88
N VAL A 80 0.76 46.73 -10.83
CA VAL A 80 -0.04 46.51 -12.02
C VAL A 80 -0.51 45.04 -12.03
N TRP A 81 -1.80 44.82 -12.21
CA TRP A 81 -2.41 43.51 -12.37
C TRP A 81 -2.56 43.18 -13.84
N HIS A 82 -2.43 41.91 -14.17
CA HIS A 82 -2.45 41.40 -15.55
C HIS A 82 -3.61 40.38 -15.74
N ASP A 83 -4.07 40.27 -16.98
CA ASP A 83 -5.09 39.33 -17.40
C ASP A 83 -4.57 38.29 -18.42
N ARG A 84 -3.30 38.39 -18.86
CA ARG A 84 -2.71 37.50 -19.85
C ARG A 84 -2.62 36.04 -19.36
N ILE A 85 -2.90 35.12 -20.29
CA ILE A 85 -2.69 33.69 -20.09
C ILE A 85 -1.55 33.23 -20.99
N HIS A 86 -0.51 32.68 -20.36
CA HIS A 86 0.64 32.10 -21.06
C HIS A 86 0.60 30.56 -20.89
N VAL A 87 0.84 29.82 -21.98
CA VAL A 87 0.82 28.36 -22.00
C VAL A 87 2.17 27.85 -22.50
N LEU A 88 2.91 27.09 -21.66
CA LEU A 88 4.15 26.45 -22.05
C LEU A 88 3.88 25.00 -22.44
N THR A 89 4.15 24.67 -23.70
CA THR A 89 3.96 23.31 -24.24
C THR A 89 5.28 22.66 -24.58
N ARG A 90 5.32 21.33 -24.62
CA ARG A 90 6.45 20.57 -25.14
C ARG A 90 6.41 20.55 -26.65
N THR A 91 7.59 20.64 -27.26
CA THR A 91 7.83 20.49 -28.70
C THR A 91 8.97 19.50 -28.92
N GLU A 92 9.18 19.07 -30.16
CA GLU A 92 10.30 18.18 -30.50
C GLU A 92 11.67 18.81 -30.15
N ASP A 93 11.76 20.14 -30.21
CA ASP A 93 12.98 20.91 -29.94
C ASP A 93 13.09 21.45 -28.51
N GLY A 94 12.17 21.09 -27.62
CA GLY A 94 12.17 21.54 -26.23
C GLY A 94 10.81 22.06 -25.74
N HIS A 95 10.76 23.31 -25.24
CA HIS A 95 9.55 23.93 -24.71
C HIS A 95 9.32 25.28 -25.38
N GLN A 96 8.05 25.58 -25.69
CA GLN A 96 7.67 26.84 -26.32
C GLN A 96 6.45 27.46 -25.64
N TRP A 97 6.52 28.78 -25.44
CA TRP A 97 5.37 29.56 -24.99
C TRP A 97 4.38 29.85 -26.11
N GLN A 98 3.12 29.71 -25.79
CA GLN A 98 1.98 30.06 -26.61
C GLN A 98 1.11 31.08 -25.87
N ASP A 99 0.40 31.91 -26.64
CA ASP A 99 -0.56 32.89 -26.11
C ASP A 99 -1.90 32.17 -25.88
N GLY A 100 -2.33 32.05 -24.63
CA GLY A 100 -3.60 31.45 -24.24
C GLY A 100 -4.77 32.44 -24.24
N GLY A 101 -4.56 33.71 -24.61
CA GLY A 101 -5.55 34.78 -24.51
C GLY A 101 -5.55 35.52 -23.20
N ASN A 102 -6.70 35.96 -22.75
CA ASN A 102 -6.84 36.79 -21.53
C ASN A 102 -7.90 36.19 -20.58
N LEU A 103 -7.72 36.44 -19.30
CA LEU A 103 -8.77 36.32 -18.29
C LEU A 103 -9.84 37.38 -18.50
N HIS A 104 -11.01 37.23 -17.90
CA HIS A 104 -12.11 38.19 -18.03
C HIS A 104 -11.84 39.53 -17.38
N HIS A 105 -10.90 39.63 -16.46
CA HIS A 105 -10.34 40.86 -15.87
C HIS A 105 -8.93 40.62 -15.32
N PRO A 106 -8.14 41.66 -15.07
CA PRO A 106 -6.85 41.55 -14.41
C PRO A 106 -7.03 41.03 -12.99
N ILE A 107 -6.27 39.98 -12.59
CA ILE A 107 -6.45 39.31 -11.32
C ILE A 107 -5.17 38.65 -10.84
N ALA A 108 -4.92 38.69 -9.54
CA ALA A 108 -3.79 38.03 -8.89
C ALA A 108 -4.16 37.46 -7.51
N TYR A 109 -3.29 36.62 -6.95
CA TYR A 109 -3.35 36.09 -5.59
C TYR A 109 -4.58 35.23 -5.27
N GLY A 110 -5.22 34.66 -6.29
CA GLY A 110 -6.23 33.63 -6.13
C GLY A 110 -5.61 32.27 -5.86
N ALA A 111 -6.45 31.33 -5.40
CA ALA A 111 -6.09 29.95 -5.21
C ALA A 111 -6.30 29.16 -6.53
N ASN A 112 -5.54 28.09 -6.72
CA ASN A 112 -5.68 27.27 -7.92
C ASN A 112 -5.46 25.77 -7.62
N VAL A 113 -6.08 24.91 -8.46
CA VAL A 113 -5.92 23.46 -8.41
C VAL A 113 -5.96 22.88 -9.82
N SER A 114 -4.96 22.07 -10.18
CA SER A 114 -4.95 21.33 -11.45
C SER A 114 -5.85 20.10 -11.35
N LEU A 115 -6.67 19.90 -12.38
CA LEU A 115 -7.53 18.73 -12.58
C LEU A 115 -7.22 18.09 -13.94
N PRO A 116 -7.60 16.82 -14.15
CA PRO A 116 -7.55 16.21 -15.48
C PRO A 116 -8.37 17.00 -16.51
N GLU A 117 -9.42 17.70 -16.06
CA GLU A 117 -10.33 18.47 -16.89
C GLU A 117 -9.87 19.92 -17.15
N GLY A 118 -8.84 20.43 -16.44
CA GLY A 118 -8.33 21.79 -16.57
C GLY A 118 -7.80 22.37 -15.27
N LEU A 119 -7.47 23.65 -15.27
CA LEU A 119 -7.03 24.41 -14.11
C LEU A 119 -8.23 25.17 -13.49
N VAL A 120 -8.58 24.85 -12.26
CA VAL A 120 -9.58 25.63 -11.49
C VAL A 120 -8.89 26.80 -10.82
N CYS A 121 -9.38 27.99 -11.10
CA CYS A 121 -8.97 29.26 -10.52
C CYS A 121 -10.07 29.77 -9.58
N MET A 122 -9.70 30.29 -8.41
CA MET A 122 -10.65 30.63 -7.33
C MET A 122 -10.25 31.94 -6.65
N GLY A 123 -11.17 32.90 -6.59
CA GLY A 123 -10.97 34.19 -5.93
C GLY A 123 -9.79 34.97 -6.52
N GLY A 124 -9.11 35.71 -5.68
CA GLY A 124 -8.04 36.64 -6.03
C GLY A 124 -8.48 38.09 -5.85
N ASN A 125 -7.63 39.03 -6.22
CA ASN A 125 -7.94 40.45 -6.12
C ASN A 125 -7.29 41.26 -7.23
N ASP A 126 -7.85 42.47 -7.47
CA ASP A 126 -7.18 43.53 -8.18
C ASP A 126 -6.78 44.69 -7.26
N ALA A 127 -6.76 45.93 -7.75
CA ALA A 127 -6.43 47.12 -6.99
C ALA A 127 -7.57 47.54 -6.04
N ASP A 128 -8.80 47.25 -6.41
CA ASP A 128 -10.00 47.84 -5.85
C ASP A 128 -10.86 46.88 -5.02
N GLU A 129 -10.83 45.55 -5.40
CA GLU A 129 -11.68 44.58 -4.73
C GLU A 129 -11.07 43.15 -4.71
N VAL A 130 -11.66 42.30 -3.85
CA VAL A 130 -11.39 40.88 -3.72
C VAL A 130 -12.56 40.11 -4.36
N PHE A 131 -12.26 39.10 -5.18
CA PHE A 131 -13.25 38.36 -5.96
C PHE A 131 -13.72 37.09 -5.28
N ASP A 132 -14.93 36.66 -5.64
CA ASP A 132 -15.48 35.34 -5.31
C ASP A 132 -15.62 34.42 -6.52
N ASP A 133 -15.13 34.85 -7.70
CA ASP A 133 -15.20 34.11 -8.94
C ASP A 133 -14.47 32.78 -8.86
N VAL A 134 -15.08 31.74 -9.46
CA VAL A 134 -14.45 30.42 -9.65
C VAL A 134 -14.66 30.01 -11.11
N PHE A 135 -13.58 29.70 -11.78
CA PHE A 135 -13.62 29.31 -13.17
C PHE A 135 -12.60 28.23 -13.50
N LEU A 136 -12.91 27.43 -14.54
CA LEU A 136 -12.06 26.36 -15.07
C LEU A 136 -11.45 26.80 -16.40
N LEU A 137 -10.12 26.79 -16.48
CA LEU A 137 -9.35 27.01 -17.70
C LEU A 137 -8.99 25.67 -18.34
N ARG A 138 -9.35 25.46 -19.60
CA ARG A 138 -9.03 24.26 -20.37
C ARG A 138 -8.16 24.63 -21.56
N TRP A 139 -6.99 24.05 -21.62
CA TRP A 139 -6.13 24.15 -22.78
C TRP A 139 -6.61 23.18 -23.86
N ASP A 140 -6.78 23.68 -25.07
CA ASP A 140 -7.07 22.89 -26.25
C ASP A 140 -5.83 22.95 -27.19
N PRO A 141 -5.06 21.87 -27.27
CA PRO A 141 -3.84 21.84 -28.11
C PRO A 141 -4.12 21.93 -29.60
N ASP A 142 -5.31 21.50 -30.08
CA ASP A 142 -5.66 21.50 -31.50
C ASP A 142 -5.94 22.92 -32.01
N THR A 143 -6.55 23.75 -31.17
CA THR A 143 -6.87 25.14 -31.49
C THR A 143 -5.87 26.15 -30.90
N ALA A 144 -4.93 25.69 -30.12
CA ALA A 144 -3.97 26.49 -29.32
C ALA A 144 -4.68 27.64 -28.56
N SER A 145 -5.75 27.31 -27.85
CA SER A 145 -6.58 28.27 -27.11
C SER A 145 -7.03 27.78 -25.77
N ILE A 146 -7.34 28.73 -24.87
CA ILE A 146 -7.94 28.42 -23.56
C ILE A 146 -9.47 28.62 -23.66
N GLN A 147 -10.20 27.60 -23.21
CA GLN A 147 -11.63 27.67 -22.97
C GLN A 147 -11.87 27.92 -21.50
N THR A 148 -12.74 28.92 -21.19
CA THR A 148 -13.09 29.24 -19.79
C THR A 148 -14.53 28.82 -19.49
N GLU A 149 -14.74 28.15 -18.38
CA GLU A 149 -16.05 27.71 -17.88
C GLU A 149 -16.25 28.20 -16.45
N ALA A 150 -17.37 28.89 -16.16
CA ALA A 150 -17.70 29.32 -14.81
C ALA A 150 -18.12 28.13 -13.94
N LEU A 151 -17.67 28.13 -12.68
CA LEU A 151 -18.04 27.19 -11.63
C LEU A 151 -18.78 27.97 -10.51
N PRO A 152 -19.39 27.28 -9.51
CA PRO A 152 -20.05 27.96 -8.39
C PRO A 152 -19.09 28.92 -7.67
N SER A 153 -19.51 30.19 -7.50
CA SER A 153 -18.74 31.21 -6.77
C SER A 153 -18.46 30.80 -5.33
N LEU A 154 -17.37 31.30 -4.77
CA LEU A 154 -17.02 31.13 -3.36
C LEU A 154 -18.13 31.67 -2.45
N PRO A 155 -18.28 31.15 -1.22
CA PRO A 155 -19.24 31.67 -0.23
C PRO A 155 -19.01 33.12 0.14
N GLN A 156 -17.77 33.59 0.02
CA GLN A 156 -17.33 34.96 0.27
C GLN A 156 -16.10 35.26 -0.61
N PRO A 157 -15.81 36.51 -0.94
CA PRO A 157 -14.57 36.90 -1.62
C PRO A 157 -13.35 36.40 -0.85
N SER A 158 -12.32 35.91 -1.58
CA SER A 158 -11.11 35.37 -0.95
C SER A 158 -9.88 35.56 -1.81
N ALA A 159 -8.82 36.16 -1.24
CA ALA A 159 -7.50 36.26 -1.84
C ALA A 159 -6.43 35.76 -0.86
N HIS A 160 -5.23 35.44 -1.33
CA HIS A 160 -4.08 34.95 -0.54
C HIS A 160 -4.33 33.69 0.30
N GLY A 161 -5.41 32.93 0.00
CA GLY A 161 -5.61 31.57 0.45
C GLY A 161 -5.00 30.58 -0.54
N GLN A 162 -4.93 29.30 -0.15
CA GLN A 162 -4.52 28.24 -1.06
C GLN A 162 -5.48 27.06 -1.01
N ALA A 163 -5.49 26.28 -2.09
CA ALA A 163 -6.36 25.13 -2.24
C ALA A 163 -5.59 23.87 -2.55
N ALA A 164 -6.19 22.72 -2.20
CA ALA A 164 -5.69 21.42 -2.56
C ALA A 164 -6.84 20.45 -2.93
N LEU A 165 -6.51 19.41 -3.68
CA LEU A 165 -7.45 18.41 -4.16
C LEU A 165 -7.28 17.10 -3.40
N ILE A 166 -8.39 16.54 -2.90
CA ILE A 166 -8.45 15.17 -2.36
C ILE A 166 -9.53 14.41 -3.13
N GLY A 167 -9.13 13.45 -3.92
CA GLY A 167 -10.04 12.73 -4.81
C GLY A 167 -10.69 13.65 -5.83
N ARG A 168 -11.99 13.95 -5.69
CA ARG A 168 -12.74 14.91 -6.51
C ARG A 168 -13.29 16.09 -5.69
N ILE A 169 -12.72 16.36 -4.53
CA ILE A 169 -13.13 17.47 -3.66
C ILE A 169 -12.00 18.49 -3.60
N ILE A 170 -12.29 19.72 -3.98
CA ILE A 170 -11.41 20.88 -3.82
C ILE A 170 -11.60 21.41 -2.40
N TYR A 171 -10.52 21.66 -1.68
CA TYR A 171 -10.51 22.32 -0.37
C TYR A 171 -9.76 23.64 -0.49
N LEU A 172 -10.41 24.75 -0.10
CA LEU A 172 -9.82 26.09 0.00
C LEU A 172 -9.68 26.46 1.47
N ALA A 173 -8.49 26.85 1.90
CA ALA A 173 -8.19 27.14 3.30
C ALA A 173 -7.54 28.52 3.49
N GLY A 174 -7.96 29.26 4.53
CA GLY A 174 -7.43 30.56 4.87
C GLY A 174 -7.73 31.62 3.83
N GLY A 175 -6.85 32.64 3.74
CA GLY A 175 -7.02 33.79 2.85
C GLY A 175 -7.57 35.01 3.59
N GLN A 176 -7.90 36.04 2.84
CA GLN A 176 -8.48 37.28 3.33
C GLN A 176 -9.65 37.74 2.47
N GLY A 177 -10.72 38.24 3.10
CA GLY A 177 -11.94 38.64 2.43
C GLY A 177 -11.93 40.10 1.93
N GLY A 178 -10.90 40.88 2.21
CA GLY A 178 -10.70 42.26 1.77
C GLY A 178 -9.25 42.54 1.46
N LEU A 179 -8.92 43.78 1.09
CA LEU A 179 -7.56 44.14 0.63
C LEU A 179 -6.52 44.24 1.75
N THR A 180 -6.94 44.23 3.03
CA THR A 180 -6.06 44.33 4.18
C THR A 180 -5.96 43.05 4.97
N LEU A 181 -4.82 42.83 5.65
CA LEU A 181 -4.56 41.62 6.42
C LEU A 181 -5.49 41.42 7.62
N GLU A 182 -6.11 42.51 8.13
CA GLU A 182 -7.14 42.47 9.18
C GLU A 182 -8.35 41.61 8.78
N THR A 183 -8.57 41.45 7.47
CA THR A 183 -9.66 40.62 6.93
C THR A 183 -9.25 39.16 6.70
N ALA A 184 -8.11 38.75 7.26
CA ALA A 184 -7.68 37.33 7.22
C ALA A 184 -8.73 36.43 7.89
N THR A 185 -8.88 35.21 7.37
CA THR A 185 -9.92 34.26 7.79
C THR A 185 -9.32 32.90 8.20
N ASP A 186 -10.05 32.17 9.02
CA ASP A 186 -9.76 30.79 9.42
C ASP A 186 -10.59 29.76 8.67
N GLN A 187 -11.21 30.19 7.56
CA GLN A 187 -12.17 29.38 6.80
C GLN A 187 -11.55 28.15 6.16
N LEU A 188 -12.36 27.09 6.08
CA LEU A 188 -12.16 25.93 5.23
C LEU A 188 -13.44 25.68 4.43
N TRP A 189 -13.33 25.70 3.11
CA TRP A 189 -14.44 25.42 2.19
C TRP A 189 -14.12 24.23 1.33
N ALA A 190 -15.16 23.47 0.92
CA ALA A 190 -15.03 22.31 0.05
C ALA A 190 -16.04 22.35 -1.09
N LEU A 191 -15.59 22.02 -2.31
CA LEU A 191 -16.43 21.83 -3.50
C LEU A 191 -16.29 20.41 -4.03
N ASP A 192 -17.39 19.64 -4.04
CA ASP A 192 -17.43 18.28 -4.54
C ASP A 192 -17.74 18.23 -6.04
N LEU A 193 -16.70 18.08 -6.86
CA LEU A 193 -16.80 18.00 -8.31
C LEU A 193 -17.53 16.73 -8.80
N SER A 194 -17.73 15.72 -7.98
CA SER A 194 -18.48 14.52 -8.34
C SER A 194 -19.98 14.80 -8.51
N GLN A 195 -20.46 15.94 -8.01
CA GLN A 195 -21.85 16.38 -8.13
C GLN A 195 -22.11 17.14 -9.44
N ARG A 196 -21.04 17.56 -10.15
CA ARG A 196 -21.16 18.28 -11.43
C ARG A 196 -21.90 17.42 -12.48
N GLY A 197 -22.92 18.00 -13.13
CA GLY A 197 -23.66 17.34 -14.21
C GLY A 197 -24.64 16.24 -13.79
N LYS A 198 -24.83 15.96 -12.51
CA LYS A 198 -25.89 15.06 -12.05
C LYS A 198 -27.23 15.79 -12.13
N GLN A 199 -28.04 15.46 -13.14
CA GLN A 199 -29.46 15.88 -13.21
C GLN A 199 -30.23 15.34 -12.00
N ARG A 200 -30.28 16.07 -10.92
CA ARG A 200 -31.26 15.93 -9.85
C ARG A 200 -32.08 17.22 -9.76
N GLU A 201 -33.36 17.10 -9.39
CA GLU A 201 -34.37 18.14 -9.42
C GLU A 201 -34.10 19.41 -8.58
N LYS A 202 -32.87 19.54 -8.04
CA LYS A 202 -32.44 20.79 -7.37
C LYS A 202 -30.95 21.04 -7.72
N ASP A 203 -30.69 22.16 -8.33
CA ASP A 203 -29.33 22.74 -8.56
C ASP A 203 -28.55 23.03 -7.25
N SER A 204 -29.11 22.65 -6.09
CA SER A 204 -28.59 22.95 -4.75
C SER A 204 -27.43 22.11 -4.25
N ASP A 205 -27.05 21.03 -4.96
CA ASP A 205 -26.03 20.07 -4.45
C ASP A 205 -24.62 20.37 -4.94
N PHE A 206 -24.45 21.13 -6.04
CA PHE A 206 -23.14 21.54 -6.54
C PHE A 206 -22.81 22.96 -6.07
N GLN A 207 -22.49 23.10 -4.80
CA GLN A 207 -22.11 24.35 -4.13
C GLN A 207 -21.00 24.11 -3.12
N TRP A 208 -20.31 25.19 -2.75
CA TRP A 208 -19.33 25.18 -1.69
C TRP A 208 -19.95 24.86 -0.34
N LYS A 209 -19.31 23.97 0.40
CA LYS A 209 -19.67 23.63 1.78
C LYS A 209 -18.70 24.28 2.75
N ILE A 210 -19.21 24.88 3.78
CA ILE A 210 -18.42 25.42 4.90
C ILE A 210 -18.08 24.26 5.83
N LEU A 211 -16.80 24.08 6.11
CA LEU A 211 -16.26 23.04 6.99
C LEU A 211 -15.75 23.67 8.31
N PRO A 212 -15.41 22.84 9.33
CA PRO A 212 -14.86 23.34 10.57
C PRO A 212 -13.63 24.23 10.33
N PRO A 213 -13.59 25.45 10.96
CA PRO A 213 -12.53 26.41 10.76
C PRO A 213 -11.17 25.88 11.24
N ILE A 214 -10.08 26.51 10.76
CA ILE A 214 -8.71 26.17 11.13
C ILE A 214 -8.47 26.53 12.60
N PRO A 215 -8.13 25.58 13.50
CA PRO A 215 -7.99 25.85 14.92
C PRO A 215 -6.85 26.82 15.27
N GLY A 216 -5.85 26.93 14.38
CA GLY A 216 -4.75 27.89 14.51
C GLY A 216 -5.12 29.36 14.28
N GLY A 217 -6.39 29.64 13.97
CA GLY A 217 -6.95 30.96 13.75
C GLY A 217 -6.77 31.51 12.34
N ALA A 218 -7.21 32.73 12.15
CA ALA A 218 -7.22 33.45 10.88
C ALA A 218 -5.80 33.58 10.30
N ARG A 219 -5.67 33.38 8.99
CA ARG A 219 -4.39 33.44 8.27
C ARG A 219 -4.54 33.70 6.78
N ALA A 220 -3.62 34.47 6.23
CA ALA A 220 -3.43 34.63 4.80
C ALA A 220 -2.00 34.26 4.42
N PHE A 221 -1.73 33.99 3.13
CA PHE A 221 -0.43 33.52 2.62
C PHE A 221 0.01 32.17 3.21
N ASN A 222 -0.94 31.37 3.66
CA ASN A 222 -0.71 30.01 4.10
C ASN A 222 -0.40 29.09 2.91
N LEU A 223 0.29 27.98 3.20
CA LEU A 223 0.49 26.88 2.25
C LEU A 223 -0.53 25.77 2.56
N THR A 224 -1.26 25.32 1.54
CA THR A 224 -2.26 24.26 1.68
C THR A 224 -1.96 23.14 0.70
N LEU A 225 -1.73 21.92 1.22
CA LEU A 225 -1.37 20.74 0.44
C LEU A 225 -2.20 19.55 0.90
N ALA A 226 -2.35 18.57 0.01
CA ALA A 226 -2.99 17.28 0.34
C ALA A 226 -1.97 16.15 0.25
N GLN A 227 -1.96 15.24 1.26
CA GLN A 227 -1.09 14.07 1.25
C GLN A 227 -1.66 12.97 2.15
N HIS A 228 -1.23 11.73 1.92
CA HIS A 228 -1.64 10.57 2.72
C HIS A 228 -0.94 10.55 4.09
N ASN A 229 -1.71 10.30 5.16
CA ASN A 229 -1.23 10.32 6.55
C ASN A 229 -0.95 8.92 7.14
N GLY A 230 -0.96 7.88 6.31
CA GLY A 230 -0.89 6.48 6.74
C GLY A 230 -2.27 5.80 6.85
N TYR A 231 -3.36 6.58 6.99
CA TYR A 231 -4.75 6.09 7.04
C TYR A 231 -5.58 6.58 5.86
N GLN A 232 -5.48 7.87 5.53
CA GLN A 232 -6.27 8.55 4.50
C GLN A 232 -5.49 9.70 3.88
N ASP A 233 -5.98 10.20 2.75
CA ASP A 233 -5.58 11.50 2.23
C ASP A 233 -6.14 12.57 3.16
N SER A 234 -5.28 13.47 3.62
CA SER A 234 -5.58 14.55 4.54
C SER A 234 -5.12 15.88 3.96
N LEU A 235 -5.76 16.95 4.39
CA LEU A 235 -5.37 18.31 4.05
C LEU A 235 -4.41 18.84 5.11
N TYR A 236 -3.36 19.50 4.67
CA TYR A 236 -2.35 20.12 5.53
C TYR A 236 -2.35 21.62 5.28
N VAL A 237 -2.57 22.40 6.34
CA VAL A 237 -2.53 23.87 6.32
C VAL A 237 -1.35 24.33 7.16
N LEU A 238 -0.40 24.98 6.51
CA LEU A 238 0.89 25.33 7.08
C LEU A 238 1.11 26.81 7.01
N SER A 239 1.66 27.40 8.11
CA SER A 239 2.22 28.74 8.09
C SER A 239 1.20 29.85 7.75
N GLY A 240 1.69 30.96 7.27
CA GLY A 240 0.93 32.15 6.93
C GLY A 240 1.22 33.30 7.86
N ARG A 241 0.44 34.36 7.73
CA ARG A 241 0.45 35.51 8.63
C ARG A 241 -0.95 35.94 8.96
N THR A 242 -1.10 36.54 10.12
CA THR A 242 -2.33 37.17 10.59
C THR A 242 -2.02 38.54 11.21
N GLN A 243 -3.03 39.35 11.39
CA GLN A 243 -2.88 40.64 12.04
C GLN A 243 -3.90 40.72 13.18
N ASP A 244 -3.41 41.04 14.38
CA ASP A 244 -4.22 41.36 15.52
C ASP A 244 -3.97 42.84 15.87
N ARG A 245 -4.95 43.70 15.61
CA ARG A 245 -4.86 45.18 15.70
C ARG A 245 -3.72 45.75 14.84
N GLU A 246 -2.63 46.20 15.45
CA GLU A 246 -1.46 46.75 14.74
C GLU A 246 -0.30 45.75 14.59
N GLU A 247 -0.37 44.56 15.24
CA GLU A 247 0.70 43.59 15.27
C GLU A 247 0.50 42.49 14.21
N VAL A 248 1.45 42.36 13.28
CA VAL A 248 1.49 41.28 12.32
C VAL A 248 2.22 40.08 12.94
N ARG A 249 1.56 38.94 12.97
CA ARG A 249 2.10 37.68 13.50
C ARG A 249 2.41 36.73 12.35
N PHE A 250 3.59 36.14 12.39
CA PHE A 250 4.06 35.13 11.45
C PHE A 250 3.89 33.75 12.06
N LEU A 251 3.22 32.87 11.34
CA LEU A 251 2.82 31.54 11.82
C LEU A 251 3.76 30.48 11.25
N ASP A 252 4.14 29.51 12.07
CA ASP A 252 4.95 28.34 11.70
C ASP A 252 4.22 27.01 11.99
N ASP A 253 2.99 27.09 12.50
CA ASP A 253 2.17 25.95 12.86
C ASP A 253 1.74 25.13 11.63
N LEU A 254 1.49 23.84 11.84
CA LEU A 254 0.97 22.90 10.85
C LEU A 254 -0.27 22.22 11.40
N TRP A 255 -1.35 22.26 10.63
CA TRP A 255 -2.63 21.64 10.95
C TRP A 255 -3.02 20.62 9.90
N GLU A 256 -3.42 19.42 10.34
CA GLU A 256 -3.96 18.37 9.50
C GLU A 256 -5.48 18.30 9.66
N TYR A 257 -6.21 18.48 8.56
CA TYR A 257 -7.65 18.20 8.49
C TYR A 257 -7.88 16.81 7.91
N GLN A 258 -8.68 16.01 8.61
CA GLN A 258 -9.06 14.66 8.23
C GLN A 258 -10.48 14.65 7.66
N PRO A 259 -10.66 14.51 6.33
CA PRO A 259 -11.98 14.65 5.70
C PRO A 259 -13.04 13.66 6.20
N MET A 260 -12.65 12.40 6.45
CA MET A 260 -13.61 11.37 6.87
C MET A 260 -14.19 11.59 8.27
N SER A 261 -13.44 12.18 9.17
CA SER A 261 -13.89 12.50 10.53
C SER A 261 -14.28 13.96 10.70
N SER A 262 -14.00 14.81 9.71
CA SER A 262 -14.16 16.26 9.76
C SER A 262 -13.48 16.90 10.98
N THR A 263 -12.29 16.41 11.32
CA THR A 263 -11.54 16.86 12.51
C THR A 263 -10.16 17.38 12.15
N TRP A 264 -9.69 18.36 12.95
CA TRP A 264 -8.36 18.91 12.86
C TRP A 264 -7.42 18.28 13.90
N ARG A 265 -6.15 18.16 13.53
CA ARG A 265 -5.07 17.72 14.43
C ARG A 265 -3.87 18.67 14.29
N PRO A 266 -3.25 19.11 15.41
CA PRO A 266 -1.97 19.80 15.32
C PRO A 266 -0.87 18.79 14.92
N ARG A 267 0.06 19.27 14.12
CA ARG A 267 1.26 18.54 13.71
C ARG A 267 2.50 19.33 14.11
N LYS A 268 3.67 18.72 13.98
CA LYS A 268 4.92 19.38 14.30
C LYS A 268 5.10 20.65 13.45
N ALA A 269 5.25 21.79 14.11
CA ALA A 269 5.45 23.07 13.46
C ALA A 269 6.65 23.05 12.50
N ALA A 270 6.59 23.87 11.46
CA ALA A 270 7.72 24.03 10.55
C ALA A 270 8.94 24.60 11.30
N PRO A 271 10.15 24.36 10.82
CA PRO A 271 11.36 24.91 11.44
C PRO A 271 11.37 26.45 11.52
N LYS A 272 10.63 27.09 10.62
CA LYS A 272 10.38 28.55 10.58
C LYS A 272 9.11 28.85 9.79
N CYS A 273 8.62 30.09 9.89
CA CYS A 273 7.56 30.58 9.02
C CYS A 273 7.97 30.44 7.54
N VAL A 274 7.05 29.97 6.69
CA VAL A 274 7.23 29.78 5.25
C VAL A 274 6.05 30.40 4.47
N MET A 275 5.59 31.57 4.93
CA MET A 275 4.45 32.27 4.33
C MET A 275 4.71 32.58 2.84
N ALA A 276 3.64 32.56 2.07
CA ALA A 276 3.65 32.77 0.62
C ALA A 276 4.61 31.82 -0.13
N GLY A 277 5.04 30.73 0.51
CA GLY A 277 5.90 29.71 -0.10
C GLY A 277 5.13 28.85 -1.10
N SER A 278 5.89 28.12 -1.90
CA SER A 278 5.39 27.09 -2.80
C SER A 278 5.55 25.71 -2.20
N GLY A 279 4.75 24.74 -2.61
CA GLY A 279 4.91 23.36 -2.17
C GLY A 279 4.15 22.39 -3.05
N VAL A 280 4.59 21.13 -3.01
CA VAL A 280 3.96 20.02 -3.72
C VAL A 280 3.90 18.78 -2.84
N PRO A 281 2.86 17.95 -2.96
CA PRO A 281 2.91 16.60 -2.44
C PRO A 281 3.92 15.78 -3.25
N TRP A 282 4.73 14.94 -2.57
CA TRP A 282 5.72 14.11 -3.23
C TRP A 282 5.68 12.68 -2.69
N GLY A 283 5.78 11.69 -3.58
CA GLY A 283 5.59 10.29 -3.20
C GLY A 283 4.25 10.04 -2.53
N GLN A 284 4.21 9.13 -1.56
CA GLN A 284 2.97 8.81 -0.84
C GLN A 284 2.76 9.58 0.47
N SER A 285 3.81 10.15 1.06
CA SER A 285 3.74 10.67 2.43
C SER A 285 4.66 11.85 2.72
N HIS A 286 5.17 12.54 1.70
CA HIS A 286 5.96 13.77 1.88
C HIS A 286 5.23 14.99 1.35
N LEU A 287 5.49 16.11 1.99
CA LEU A 287 5.19 17.45 1.50
C LEU A 287 6.53 18.17 1.31
N LEU A 288 6.82 18.59 0.09
CA LEU A 288 7.99 19.41 -0.19
C LEU A 288 7.57 20.87 -0.12
N VAL A 289 8.17 21.62 0.79
CA VAL A 289 7.96 23.05 0.99
C VAL A 289 9.18 23.79 0.42
N LEU A 290 8.93 24.59 -0.59
CA LEU A 290 9.95 25.15 -1.47
C LEU A 290 10.06 26.65 -1.22
N GLY A 291 10.88 27.02 -0.24
CA GLY A 291 11.06 28.40 0.16
C GLY A 291 9.91 28.96 1.00
N GLY A 292 9.64 30.24 0.84
CA GLY A 292 8.70 31.02 1.64
C GLY A 292 9.42 32.16 2.37
N ALA A 293 8.67 33.17 2.82
CA ALA A 293 9.20 34.28 3.60
C ALA A 293 9.06 33.97 5.09
N ASP A 294 10.11 34.22 5.86
CA ASP A 294 10.14 33.95 7.31
C ASP A 294 9.66 35.13 8.18
N GLY A 295 9.43 36.30 7.55
CA GLY A 295 8.95 37.50 8.23
C GLY A 295 10.05 38.31 8.93
N GLN A 296 11.30 37.83 9.03
CA GLN A 296 12.35 38.51 9.81
C GLN A 296 12.65 39.92 9.31
N LEU A 297 12.66 40.15 7.99
CA LEU A 297 12.89 41.45 7.38
C LEU A 297 11.63 42.15 6.89
N PHE A 298 10.45 41.71 7.31
CA PHE A 298 9.16 42.19 6.81
C PHE A 298 9.00 43.70 6.97
N HIS A 299 9.33 44.23 8.14
CA HIS A 299 9.20 45.69 8.44
C HIS A 299 10.37 46.53 7.88
N GLN A 300 11.40 45.88 7.31
CA GLN A 300 12.58 46.55 6.76
C GLN A 300 12.58 46.60 5.22
N GLY A 301 11.61 45.99 4.56
CA GLY A 301 11.57 45.88 3.09
C GLY A 301 11.67 47.23 2.37
N ASP A 302 10.93 48.23 2.80
CA ASP A 302 10.94 49.58 2.21
C ASP A 302 12.23 50.38 2.55
N ALA A 303 12.89 50.07 3.66
CA ALA A 303 14.14 50.71 4.03
C ALA A 303 15.34 50.10 3.26
N LEU A 304 15.36 48.77 3.08
CA LEU A 304 16.44 48.05 2.41
C LEU A 304 16.36 48.17 0.89
N LYS A 305 15.17 48.25 0.32
CA LYS A 305 14.94 48.33 -1.14
C LYS A 305 15.78 47.28 -1.91
N ASP A 306 16.74 47.80 -2.75
CA ASP A 306 17.62 46.98 -3.58
C ASP A 306 18.72 46.28 -2.77
N ASP A 307 19.01 46.70 -1.54
CA ASP A 307 19.96 46.07 -0.63
C ASP A 307 19.30 44.89 0.13
N HIS A 308 17.98 44.63 -0.06
CA HIS A 308 17.30 43.49 0.55
C HIS A 308 17.88 42.17 0.04
N PRO A 309 18.37 41.23 0.91
CA PRO A 309 19.08 40.01 0.50
C PRO A 309 18.20 38.98 -0.23
N GLY A 310 16.90 39.24 -0.35
CA GLY A 310 15.92 38.27 -0.82
C GLY A 310 15.32 37.45 0.31
N PHE A 311 14.54 36.43 -0.06
CA PHE A 311 13.92 35.50 0.90
C PHE A 311 14.83 34.29 1.17
N PRO A 312 14.67 33.61 2.34
CA PRO A 312 15.48 32.43 2.70
C PRO A 312 15.44 31.34 1.62
N LYS A 313 16.61 30.82 1.22
CA LYS A 313 16.74 29.85 0.13
C LYS A 313 16.68 28.40 0.60
N GLU A 314 15.90 28.09 1.62
CA GLU A 314 15.82 26.76 2.18
C GLU A 314 14.56 26.06 1.68
N ALA A 315 14.70 24.77 1.36
CA ALA A 315 13.58 23.89 1.12
C ALA A 315 13.49 22.82 2.21
N TRP A 316 12.28 22.40 2.54
CA TRP A 316 12.00 21.45 3.60
C TRP A 316 11.14 20.31 3.07
N ALA A 317 11.39 19.11 3.59
CA ALA A 317 10.53 17.94 3.38
C ALA A 317 9.86 17.58 4.71
N TYR A 318 8.56 17.55 4.72
CA TYR A 318 7.76 17.07 5.86
C TYR A 318 7.22 15.70 5.57
N HIS A 319 7.45 14.74 6.47
CA HIS A 319 6.91 13.39 6.36
C HIS A 319 5.69 13.21 7.26
N THR A 320 4.54 12.95 6.63
CA THR A 320 3.21 12.96 7.29
C THR A 320 2.99 11.82 8.28
N ILE A 321 3.64 10.66 8.09
CA ILE A 321 3.49 9.49 8.95
C ILE A 321 4.32 9.63 10.23
N THR A 322 5.61 10.02 10.12
CA THR A 322 6.50 10.16 11.29
C THR A 322 6.40 11.52 11.95
N ASP A 323 5.68 12.48 11.36
CA ASP A 323 5.53 13.86 11.85
C ASP A 323 6.89 14.54 12.03
N THR A 324 7.74 14.49 11.00
CA THR A 324 9.12 14.99 11.05
C THR A 324 9.45 15.89 9.87
N TRP A 325 10.30 16.88 10.13
CA TRP A 325 10.86 17.78 9.14
C TRP A 325 12.33 17.42 8.86
N THR A 326 12.74 17.53 7.60
CA THR A 326 14.14 17.44 7.19
C THR A 326 14.44 18.49 6.12
N SER A 327 15.71 18.90 6.00
CA SER A 327 16.11 19.80 4.93
C SER A 327 16.07 19.10 3.59
N ALA A 328 15.45 19.75 2.61
CA ALA A 328 15.44 19.31 1.21
C ALA A 328 16.56 19.97 0.38
N GLY A 329 17.46 20.68 1.03
CA GLY A 329 18.57 21.39 0.42
C GLY A 329 18.26 22.85 0.06
N PRO A 330 19.24 23.56 -0.53
CA PRO A 330 19.06 24.95 -0.90
C PRO A 330 18.34 25.10 -2.25
N LEU A 331 17.52 26.14 -2.35
CA LEU A 331 17.00 26.65 -3.62
C LEU A 331 18.02 27.56 -4.29
N PRO A 332 18.15 27.54 -5.63
CA PRO A 332 18.99 28.52 -6.33
C PRO A 332 18.54 29.96 -6.04
N GLU A 333 17.21 30.14 -6.00
CA GLU A 333 16.55 31.38 -5.70
C GLU A 333 15.16 31.07 -5.08
N ASN A 334 14.78 31.81 -4.06
CA ASN A 334 13.46 31.62 -3.46
C ASN A 334 12.44 32.52 -4.18
N GLN A 335 11.46 31.88 -4.81
CA GLN A 335 10.35 32.51 -5.52
C GLN A 335 9.09 32.37 -4.66
N VAL A 336 8.69 33.43 -3.98
CA VAL A 336 7.47 33.45 -3.15
C VAL A 336 6.28 34.00 -3.93
N THR A 337 5.07 33.88 -3.38
CA THR A 337 3.82 34.33 -4.00
C THR A 337 3.59 33.74 -5.41
N THR A 338 3.86 32.44 -5.54
CA THR A 338 3.54 31.66 -6.73
C THR A 338 3.18 30.25 -6.30
N SER A 339 2.62 29.45 -7.18
CA SER A 339 2.33 28.03 -6.92
C SER A 339 3.34 27.14 -7.61
N ALA A 340 3.78 26.09 -6.93
CA ALA A 340 4.53 25.01 -7.56
C ALA A 340 3.58 23.94 -8.09
N VAL A 341 3.93 23.34 -9.24
CA VAL A 341 3.18 22.25 -9.85
C VAL A 341 4.10 21.09 -10.23
N LEU A 342 3.53 19.90 -10.34
CA LEU A 342 4.23 18.73 -10.85
C LEU A 342 4.02 18.62 -12.36
N TRP A 343 5.12 18.50 -13.11
CA TRP A 343 5.13 18.15 -14.53
C TRP A 343 5.90 16.84 -14.67
N ASP A 344 5.20 15.74 -14.84
CA ASP A 344 5.73 14.39 -14.65
C ASP A 344 6.45 14.25 -13.30
N ASP A 345 7.70 13.78 -13.28
CA ASP A 345 8.53 13.61 -12.09
C ASP A 345 9.37 14.85 -11.77
N THR A 346 8.97 16.05 -12.23
CA THR A 346 9.68 17.30 -11.96
C THR A 346 8.77 18.35 -11.32
N ILE A 347 9.37 19.20 -10.52
CA ILE A 347 8.70 20.30 -9.81
C ILE A 347 8.93 21.57 -10.61
N ILE A 348 7.88 22.29 -10.96
CA ILE A 348 7.96 23.54 -11.68
C ILE A 348 7.52 24.68 -10.78
N ILE A 349 8.35 25.72 -10.65
CA ILE A 349 8.05 26.97 -9.93
C ILE A 349 8.12 28.10 -10.96
N PRO A 350 6.99 28.60 -11.45
CA PRO A 350 6.96 29.64 -12.45
C PRO A 350 6.90 31.02 -11.80
N SER A 351 7.80 31.91 -12.26
CA SER A 351 7.78 33.32 -11.85
C SER A 351 7.80 33.53 -10.33
N GLY A 352 7.15 34.59 -9.81
CA GLY A 352 7.08 34.88 -8.36
C GLY A 352 7.97 36.06 -7.97
N GLU A 353 7.96 36.30 -6.66
CA GLU A 353 8.69 37.42 -6.02
C GLU A 353 9.99 36.89 -5.40
N ILE A 354 11.12 37.50 -5.71
CA ILE A 354 12.46 37.12 -5.23
C ILE A 354 12.96 38.00 -4.09
N ARG A 355 12.44 39.20 -4.01
CA ARG A 355 12.58 40.15 -2.91
C ARG A 355 11.42 41.14 -2.94
N PRO A 356 11.12 41.89 -1.88
CA PRO A 356 9.97 42.82 -1.86
C PRO A 356 9.91 43.66 -3.15
N ARG A 357 8.74 43.67 -3.79
CA ARG A 357 8.41 44.36 -5.05
C ARG A 357 9.14 43.84 -6.30
N VAL A 358 10.16 43.01 -6.20
CA VAL A 358 10.94 42.49 -7.34
C VAL A 358 10.45 41.10 -7.74
N ARG A 359 9.94 40.97 -8.96
CA ARG A 359 9.51 39.71 -9.56
C ARG A 359 10.60 39.17 -10.48
N THR A 360 10.45 37.91 -10.86
CA THR A 360 11.34 37.26 -11.82
C THR A 360 10.52 36.53 -12.90
N PRO A 361 10.90 36.59 -14.18
CA PRO A 361 10.27 35.77 -15.21
C PRO A 361 10.81 34.34 -15.26
N THR A 362 11.74 33.98 -14.39
CA THR A 362 12.41 32.68 -14.38
C THR A 362 11.46 31.58 -14.01
N ILE A 363 11.51 30.47 -14.75
CA ILE A 363 10.79 29.24 -14.43
C ILE A 363 11.81 28.21 -13.97
N ARG A 364 11.74 27.84 -12.69
CA ARG A 364 12.60 26.82 -12.09
C ARG A 364 12.01 25.44 -12.29
N ARG A 365 12.86 24.49 -12.70
CA ARG A 365 12.52 23.08 -12.73
C ARG A 365 13.43 22.35 -11.76
N GLY A 366 12.80 21.66 -10.77
CA GLY A 366 13.47 20.85 -9.77
C GLY A 366 13.28 19.36 -10.05
N LYS A 367 14.34 18.58 -9.99
CA LYS A 367 14.32 17.13 -10.08
C LYS A 367 14.80 16.53 -8.78
N VAL A 368 14.01 15.63 -8.20
CA VAL A 368 14.42 14.87 -7.03
C VAL A 368 15.33 13.73 -7.47
N LEU A 369 16.56 13.74 -6.96
CA LEU A 369 17.54 12.69 -7.19
C LEU A 369 17.55 11.72 -6.04
N ILE A 370 17.35 10.45 -6.36
CA ILE A 370 17.39 9.34 -5.43
C ILE A 370 18.63 8.54 -5.75
N GLN A 371 19.46 8.29 -4.75
CA GLN A 371 20.62 7.42 -4.95
C GLN A 371 20.13 5.97 -5.07
N PRO A 372 20.55 5.23 -6.12
CA PRO A 372 20.21 3.83 -6.25
C PRO A 372 20.87 3.03 -5.12
N ALA A 373 20.20 1.97 -4.68
CA ALA A 373 20.72 1.06 -3.68
C ALA A 373 22.06 0.46 -4.14
N SER A 374 23.07 0.45 -3.28
CA SER A 374 24.36 -0.17 -3.58
C SER A 374 24.24 -1.69 -3.48
N PHE A 375 24.31 -2.40 -4.61
CA PHE A 375 24.20 -3.85 -4.67
C PHE A 375 25.51 -4.46 -5.22
N GLY A 376 26.41 -4.85 -4.32
CA GLY A 376 27.72 -5.38 -4.67
C GLY A 376 27.74 -6.89 -4.91
N TRP A 377 28.90 -7.45 -5.28
CA TRP A 377 29.11 -8.85 -5.60
C TRP A 377 28.69 -9.83 -4.48
N LEU A 378 28.83 -9.43 -3.21
CA LEU A 378 28.46 -10.26 -2.04
C LEU A 378 26.95 -10.49 -1.96
N HIS A 379 26.14 -9.49 -2.29
CA HIS A 379 24.68 -9.64 -2.37
C HIS A 379 24.31 -10.67 -3.44
N TYR A 380 24.90 -10.60 -4.64
CA TYR A 380 24.67 -11.57 -5.73
C TYR A 380 25.12 -12.97 -5.36
N LEU A 381 26.25 -13.12 -4.63
CA LEU A 381 26.72 -14.41 -4.17
C LEU A 381 25.74 -15.08 -3.21
N ILE A 382 25.25 -14.33 -2.22
CA ILE A 382 24.30 -14.85 -1.22
C ILE A 382 22.97 -15.19 -1.87
N LEU A 383 22.42 -14.29 -2.66
CA LEU A 383 21.18 -14.51 -3.41
C LEU A 383 21.31 -15.69 -4.38
N GLY A 384 22.37 -15.72 -5.18
CA GLY A 384 22.64 -16.82 -6.11
C GLY A 384 22.82 -18.17 -5.42
N GLY A 385 23.52 -18.19 -4.27
CA GLY A 385 23.67 -19.38 -3.44
C GLY A 385 22.32 -19.90 -2.91
N TYR A 386 21.48 -19.00 -2.42
CA TYR A 386 20.12 -19.32 -1.99
C TYR A 386 19.27 -19.89 -3.15
N LEU A 387 19.22 -19.20 -4.29
CA LEU A 387 18.44 -19.63 -5.46
C LEU A 387 18.93 -20.98 -6.01
N ALA A 388 20.26 -21.20 -6.05
CA ALA A 388 20.85 -22.49 -6.44
C ALA A 388 20.43 -23.62 -5.47
N ALA A 389 20.42 -23.36 -4.16
CA ALA A 389 19.97 -24.34 -3.17
C ALA A 389 18.51 -24.77 -3.41
N MET A 390 17.62 -23.83 -3.74
CA MET A 390 16.21 -24.15 -4.08
C MET A 390 16.11 -25.09 -5.28
N VAL A 391 16.83 -24.81 -6.35
CA VAL A 391 16.84 -25.63 -7.56
C VAL A 391 17.44 -27.02 -7.29
N VAL A 392 18.52 -27.09 -6.53
CA VAL A 392 19.16 -28.37 -6.14
C VAL A 392 18.21 -29.24 -5.34
N ILE A 393 17.47 -28.69 -4.37
CA ILE A 393 16.45 -29.38 -3.59
C ILE A 393 15.38 -29.95 -4.56
N GLY A 394 14.83 -29.09 -5.46
CA GLY A 394 13.79 -29.47 -6.40
C GLY A 394 14.22 -30.65 -7.33
N ILE A 395 15.42 -30.56 -7.88
CA ILE A 395 15.98 -31.61 -8.74
C ILE A 395 16.25 -32.92 -7.94
N GLY A 396 16.68 -32.79 -6.68
CA GLY A 396 16.96 -33.91 -5.79
C GLY A 396 15.75 -34.82 -5.59
N PHE A 397 14.57 -34.22 -5.45
CA PHE A 397 13.31 -34.96 -5.25
C PHE A 397 12.73 -35.55 -6.54
N LYS A 398 13.06 -35.02 -7.73
CA LYS A 398 12.58 -35.54 -9.02
C LYS A 398 12.75 -37.07 -9.15
N ARG A 399 13.87 -37.61 -8.64
CA ARG A 399 14.23 -39.05 -8.76
C ARG A 399 13.42 -39.94 -7.81
N ARG A 400 12.70 -39.37 -6.81
CA ARG A 400 11.94 -40.13 -5.80
C ARG A 400 10.49 -40.37 -6.20
N HIS A 401 9.93 -39.55 -7.09
CA HIS A 401 8.53 -39.63 -7.50
C HIS A 401 8.31 -40.68 -8.59
N ARG A 402 7.75 -41.81 -8.17
CA ARG A 402 7.35 -42.90 -9.09
C ARG A 402 5.86 -42.92 -9.38
N HIS A 403 5.04 -42.43 -8.41
CA HIS A 403 3.58 -42.41 -8.47
C HIS A 403 3.03 -40.98 -8.28
N SER A 404 1.82 -40.74 -8.75
CA SER A 404 1.14 -39.47 -8.58
C SER A 404 0.85 -39.15 -7.09
N GLU A 405 0.69 -40.18 -6.25
CA GLU A 405 0.53 -40.02 -4.80
C GLU A 405 1.79 -39.46 -4.14
N ASP A 406 2.99 -39.87 -4.57
CA ASP A 406 4.24 -39.27 -4.08
C ASP A 406 4.28 -37.76 -4.43
N TYR A 407 3.84 -37.40 -5.64
CA TYR A 407 3.84 -36.03 -6.13
C TYR A 407 2.84 -35.13 -5.39
N PHE A 408 1.63 -35.63 -5.05
CA PHE A 408 0.56 -34.86 -4.45
C PHE A 408 0.52 -34.91 -2.91
N ARG A 409 0.95 -36.03 -2.29
CA ARG A 409 0.83 -36.30 -0.85
C ARG A 409 2.15 -36.67 -0.17
N GLY A 410 3.30 -36.67 -0.88
CA GLY A 410 4.61 -36.98 -0.34
C GLY A 410 4.67 -38.38 0.29
N GLY A 411 3.84 -39.33 -0.17
CA GLY A 411 3.75 -40.69 0.37
C GLY A 411 3.39 -40.75 1.85
N LYS A 412 2.82 -39.71 2.45
CA LYS A 412 2.49 -39.57 3.91
C LYS A 412 3.71 -39.72 4.84
N ARG A 413 4.92 -39.36 4.35
CA ARG A 413 6.19 -39.57 5.08
C ARG A 413 6.78 -38.28 5.67
N ILE A 414 6.13 -37.16 5.46
CA ILE A 414 6.64 -35.86 5.88
C ILE A 414 6.60 -35.72 7.41
N PRO A 415 7.70 -35.29 8.05
CA PRO A 415 7.72 -35.00 9.47
C PRO A 415 6.76 -33.86 9.83
N TRP A 416 6.06 -33.95 10.97
CA TRP A 416 5.06 -32.99 11.41
C TRP A 416 5.59 -31.56 11.49
N TRP A 417 6.83 -31.37 11.93
CA TRP A 417 7.46 -30.05 12.04
C TRP A 417 7.73 -29.43 10.66
N ALA A 418 8.18 -30.22 9.67
CA ALA A 418 8.38 -29.72 8.30
C ALA A 418 7.04 -29.39 7.64
N ALA A 419 6.01 -30.25 7.83
CA ALA A 419 4.66 -29.93 7.38
C ALA A 419 4.11 -28.66 8.05
N GLY A 420 4.38 -28.47 9.35
CA GLY A 420 4.00 -27.26 10.09
C GLY A 420 4.72 -26.01 9.58
N CYS A 421 6.03 -26.07 9.33
CA CYS A 421 6.78 -24.97 8.69
C CYS A 421 6.24 -24.65 7.30
N SER A 422 5.88 -25.68 6.51
CA SER A 422 5.32 -25.45 5.18
C SER A 422 3.91 -24.88 5.21
N ILE A 423 3.04 -25.25 6.19
CA ILE A 423 1.74 -24.58 6.41
C ILE A 423 1.98 -23.12 6.74
N PHE A 424 2.90 -22.85 7.65
CA PHE A 424 3.27 -21.49 8.04
C PHE A 424 3.79 -20.68 6.83
N ALA A 425 4.75 -21.19 6.07
CA ALA A 425 5.29 -20.54 4.89
C ALA A 425 4.24 -20.32 3.78
N THR A 426 3.23 -21.20 3.69
CA THR A 426 2.09 -21.05 2.78
C THR A 426 1.20 -19.89 3.19
N MET A 427 0.93 -19.73 4.48
CA MET A 427 0.09 -18.66 5.01
C MET A 427 0.85 -17.32 5.07
N LEU A 428 2.16 -17.37 5.32
CA LEU A 428 3.04 -16.21 5.35
C LEU A 428 3.67 -15.99 3.98
N SER A 429 3.33 -14.90 3.34
CA SER A 429 3.83 -14.53 2.00
C SER A 429 4.75 -13.31 2.05
N SER A 430 5.29 -12.88 0.91
CA SER A 430 5.97 -11.59 0.78
C SER A 430 5.09 -10.42 1.22
N LEU A 431 3.77 -10.54 1.04
CA LEU A 431 2.81 -9.58 1.56
C LEU A 431 2.91 -9.43 3.09
N THR A 432 3.13 -10.53 3.82
CA THR A 432 3.37 -10.47 5.27
C THR A 432 4.75 -9.89 5.57
N PHE A 433 5.75 -10.24 4.76
CA PHE A 433 7.13 -9.80 4.98
C PHE A 433 7.32 -8.29 4.74
N THR A 434 6.67 -7.71 3.73
CA THR A 434 6.78 -6.28 3.40
C THR A 434 5.55 -5.48 3.82
N GLY A 435 4.35 -5.98 3.55
CA GLY A 435 3.10 -5.25 3.79
C GLY A 435 2.70 -5.17 5.27
N VAL A 436 2.99 -6.19 6.09
CA VAL A 436 2.70 -6.11 7.54
C VAL A 436 3.59 -5.08 8.24
N PRO A 437 4.93 -5.08 8.05
CA PRO A 437 5.76 -3.98 8.55
C PRO A 437 5.35 -2.61 8.03
N ALA A 438 5.00 -2.50 6.76
CA ALA A 438 4.50 -1.26 6.17
C ALA A 438 3.22 -0.76 6.84
N LYS A 439 2.27 -1.67 7.12
CA LYS A 439 1.03 -1.35 7.82
C LYS A 439 1.28 -0.91 9.27
N ALA A 440 2.16 -1.61 10.00
CA ALA A 440 2.54 -1.24 11.36
C ALA A 440 3.37 0.06 11.41
N TYR A 441 4.21 0.30 10.40
CA TYR A 441 4.91 1.57 10.22
C TYR A 441 3.94 2.74 10.02
N ALA A 442 2.99 2.59 9.11
CA ALA A 442 2.04 3.65 8.79
C ALA A 442 0.96 3.84 9.87
N GLN A 443 0.52 2.76 10.49
CA GLN A 443 -0.63 2.73 11.39
C GLN A 443 -0.25 2.24 12.80
N ASP A 444 -0.88 1.14 13.25
CA ASP A 444 -0.80 0.58 14.60
C ASP A 444 -0.87 -0.96 14.59
N TRP A 445 -1.08 -1.57 15.76
CA TRP A 445 -1.14 -3.03 15.94
C TRP A 445 -2.55 -3.62 15.90
N VAL A 446 -3.57 -2.87 15.55
CA VAL A 446 -4.96 -3.41 15.51
C VAL A 446 -5.06 -4.62 14.58
N TYR A 447 -4.38 -4.60 13.43
CA TYR A 447 -4.33 -5.74 12.52
C TYR A 447 -3.59 -6.98 13.10
N ALA A 448 -2.72 -6.81 14.09
CA ALA A 448 -2.06 -7.93 14.76
C ALA A 448 -3.07 -8.86 15.46
N VAL A 449 -4.16 -8.29 15.99
CA VAL A 449 -5.23 -9.05 16.65
C VAL A 449 -5.88 -10.04 15.69
N GLY A 450 -6.04 -9.68 14.40
CA GLY A 450 -6.55 -10.59 13.37
C GLY A 450 -5.67 -11.83 13.18
N ASN A 451 -4.35 -11.64 13.18
CA ASN A 451 -3.40 -12.75 13.09
C ASN A 451 -3.39 -13.61 14.38
N MET A 452 -3.67 -13.03 15.55
CA MET A 452 -3.82 -13.78 16.80
C MET A 452 -5.05 -14.70 16.81
N MET A 453 -5.97 -14.56 15.84
CA MET A 453 -7.07 -15.52 15.64
C MET A 453 -6.61 -16.83 14.98
N ILE A 454 -5.42 -16.90 14.40
CA ILE A 454 -4.89 -18.12 13.76
C ILE A 454 -4.82 -19.29 14.75
N PRO A 455 -4.22 -19.18 15.96
CA PRO A 455 -4.21 -20.26 16.94
C PRO A 455 -5.61 -20.66 17.42
N VAL A 456 -6.53 -19.71 17.54
CA VAL A 456 -7.93 -19.97 17.94
C VAL A 456 -8.62 -20.85 16.91
N VAL A 457 -8.48 -20.49 15.62
CA VAL A 457 -9.07 -21.26 14.52
C VAL A 457 -8.31 -22.57 14.31
N ALA A 458 -7.01 -22.65 14.57
CA ALA A 458 -6.22 -23.88 14.55
C ALA A 458 -6.81 -24.93 15.50
N LEU A 459 -7.25 -24.53 16.71
CA LEU A 459 -7.96 -25.42 17.64
C LEU A 459 -9.22 -26.00 16.99
N LEU A 460 -10.04 -25.14 16.38
CA LEU A 460 -11.26 -25.58 15.67
C LEU A 460 -10.93 -26.50 14.50
N ALA A 461 -9.89 -26.20 13.75
CA ALA A 461 -9.42 -27.02 12.65
C ALA A 461 -8.97 -28.43 13.08
N VAL A 462 -8.24 -28.53 14.20
CA VAL A 462 -7.78 -29.81 14.76
C VAL A 462 -8.95 -30.66 15.24
N VAL A 463 -9.96 -30.04 15.87
CA VAL A 463 -11.11 -30.75 16.46
C VAL A 463 -12.15 -31.10 15.38
N LEU A 464 -12.44 -30.15 14.46
CA LEU A 464 -13.54 -30.32 13.52
C LEU A 464 -13.09 -30.77 12.11
N ALA A 465 -12.18 -30.04 11.47
CA ALA A 465 -11.84 -30.25 10.05
C ALA A 465 -10.89 -31.44 9.85
N LEU A 466 -9.83 -31.55 10.65
CA LEU A 466 -8.81 -32.58 10.51
C LEU A 466 -9.35 -34.01 10.56
N PRO A 467 -10.22 -34.41 11.51
CA PRO A 467 -10.79 -35.76 11.55
C PRO A 467 -11.57 -36.10 10.29
N PHE A 468 -12.23 -35.11 9.66
CA PHE A 468 -12.95 -35.26 8.42
C PHE A 468 -12.06 -35.68 7.28
N PHE A 469 -11.10 -34.84 6.94
CA PHE A 469 -10.22 -35.05 5.80
C PHE A 469 -9.37 -36.32 5.95
N ARG A 470 -8.99 -36.65 7.18
CA ARG A 470 -8.19 -37.87 7.45
C ARG A 470 -8.99 -39.16 7.26
N ARG A 471 -10.30 -39.16 7.59
CA ARG A 471 -11.17 -40.33 7.39
C ARG A 471 -11.53 -40.55 5.95
N MET A 472 -11.73 -39.50 5.17
CA MET A 472 -12.02 -39.60 3.74
C MET A 472 -10.81 -40.01 2.92
N ASP A 473 -9.60 -39.85 3.46
CA ASP A 473 -8.31 -40.05 2.78
C ASP A 473 -8.24 -39.32 1.43
N ALA A 474 -8.90 -38.15 1.34
CA ALA A 474 -9.06 -37.35 0.15
C ALA A 474 -7.72 -36.79 -0.33
N THR A 475 -7.52 -36.73 -1.64
CA THR A 475 -6.39 -36.03 -2.26
C THR A 475 -6.72 -34.55 -2.46
N SER A 476 -7.95 -34.26 -2.85
CA SER A 476 -8.50 -32.92 -2.93
C SER A 476 -9.54 -32.67 -1.83
N ALA A 477 -9.46 -31.52 -1.17
CA ALA A 477 -10.49 -31.10 -0.19
C ALA A 477 -11.90 -31.08 -0.81
N TYR A 478 -12.00 -30.80 -2.11
CA TYR A 478 -13.28 -30.64 -2.83
C TYR A 478 -13.98 -31.97 -3.12
N GLU A 479 -13.29 -33.11 -3.00
CA GLU A 479 -13.94 -34.43 -3.04
C GLU A 479 -15.04 -34.56 -2.00
N TYR A 480 -14.88 -33.90 -0.83
CA TYR A 480 -15.89 -33.78 0.20
C TYR A 480 -17.21 -33.18 -0.33
N LEU A 481 -17.11 -32.14 -1.15
CA LEU A 481 -18.29 -31.45 -1.69
C LEU A 481 -19.13 -32.35 -2.63
N GLU A 482 -18.47 -33.22 -3.38
CA GLU A 482 -19.16 -34.20 -4.22
C GLU A 482 -19.86 -35.27 -3.38
N LEU A 483 -19.16 -35.82 -2.38
CA LEU A 483 -19.72 -36.83 -1.48
C LEU A 483 -20.90 -36.29 -0.68
N ARG A 484 -20.79 -35.04 -0.21
CA ARG A 484 -21.80 -34.42 0.62
C ARG A 484 -22.99 -33.86 -0.17
N PHE A 485 -22.73 -33.29 -1.34
CA PHE A 485 -23.73 -32.57 -2.14
C PHE A 485 -23.80 -33.10 -3.57
N HIS A 486 -22.96 -32.58 -4.50
CA HIS A 486 -23.00 -32.91 -5.91
C HIS A 486 -21.67 -32.55 -6.62
N ARG A 487 -21.38 -33.23 -7.71
CA ARG A 487 -20.18 -32.99 -8.56
C ARG A 487 -20.05 -31.53 -9.00
N GLY A 488 -21.14 -30.84 -9.31
CA GLY A 488 -21.10 -29.41 -9.69
C GLY A 488 -20.50 -28.52 -8.61
N LEU A 489 -20.79 -28.79 -7.30
CA LEU A 489 -20.22 -28.04 -6.19
C LEU A 489 -18.73 -28.38 -5.95
N ARG A 490 -18.30 -29.61 -6.24
CA ARG A 490 -16.88 -29.96 -6.30
C ARG A 490 -16.14 -29.14 -7.36
N LEU A 491 -16.68 -29.08 -8.57
CA LEU A 491 -16.08 -28.31 -9.68
C LEU A 491 -16.08 -26.81 -9.38
N PHE A 492 -17.14 -26.28 -8.79
CA PHE A 492 -17.19 -24.88 -8.33
C PHE A 492 -16.10 -24.59 -7.29
N GLY A 493 -15.94 -25.45 -6.28
CA GLY A 493 -14.92 -25.30 -5.25
C GLY A 493 -13.50 -25.31 -5.84
N SER A 494 -13.21 -26.28 -6.69
CA SER A 494 -11.90 -26.39 -7.35
C SER A 494 -11.63 -25.22 -8.29
N ALA A 495 -12.63 -24.72 -9.02
CA ALA A 495 -12.49 -23.56 -9.90
C ALA A 495 -12.24 -22.28 -9.08
N SER A 496 -13.06 -22.03 -8.05
CA SER A 496 -12.90 -20.87 -7.16
C SER A 496 -11.51 -20.84 -6.52
N PHE A 497 -11.03 -21.97 -6.03
CA PHE A 497 -9.68 -22.14 -5.50
C PHE A 497 -8.60 -21.84 -6.55
N THR A 498 -8.74 -22.40 -7.73
CA THR A 498 -7.77 -22.22 -8.84
C THR A 498 -7.66 -20.74 -9.21
N PHE A 499 -8.80 -20.04 -9.40
CA PHE A 499 -8.81 -18.61 -9.68
C PHE A 499 -8.19 -17.80 -8.53
N PHE A 500 -8.58 -18.08 -7.29
CA PHE A 500 -8.00 -17.42 -6.13
C PHE A 500 -6.48 -17.55 -6.08
N HIS A 501 -5.94 -18.77 -6.29
CA HIS A 501 -4.51 -18.99 -6.25
C HIS A 501 -3.73 -18.40 -7.43
N LEU A 502 -4.33 -18.29 -8.61
CA LEU A 502 -3.74 -17.55 -9.73
C LEU A 502 -3.61 -16.05 -9.42
N PHE A 503 -4.69 -15.43 -8.91
CA PHE A 503 -4.65 -14.03 -8.47
C PHE A 503 -3.69 -13.82 -7.29
N ARG A 504 -3.68 -14.74 -6.33
CA ARG A 504 -2.75 -14.71 -5.19
C ARG A 504 -1.30 -14.72 -5.66
N MET A 505 -0.95 -15.62 -6.60
CA MET A 505 0.40 -15.63 -7.20
C MET A 505 0.73 -14.30 -7.86
N ALA A 506 -0.18 -13.75 -8.65
CA ALA A 506 0.02 -12.50 -9.35
C ALA A 506 0.31 -11.34 -8.39
N ILE A 507 -0.53 -11.13 -7.37
CA ILE A 507 -0.37 -10.07 -6.37
C ILE A 507 0.95 -10.24 -5.59
N VAL A 508 1.25 -11.47 -5.14
CA VAL A 508 2.47 -11.75 -4.37
C VAL A 508 3.72 -11.50 -5.20
N MET A 509 3.75 -11.92 -6.47
CA MET A 509 4.89 -11.71 -7.34
C MET A 509 5.07 -10.23 -7.71
N SER A 510 3.98 -9.50 -7.98
CA SER A 510 4.03 -8.06 -8.28
C SER A 510 4.55 -7.26 -7.09
N LEU A 511 4.00 -7.50 -5.88
CA LEU A 511 4.46 -6.85 -4.66
C LEU A 511 5.94 -7.13 -4.39
N THR A 512 6.36 -8.39 -4.60
CA THR A 512 7.76 -8.77 -4.43
C THR A 512 8.65 -8.11 -5.47
N GLY A 513 8.19 -8.00 -6.72
CA GLY A 513 8.90 -7.29 -7.78
C GLY A 513 9.14 -5.83 -7.44
N LEU A 514 8.11 -5.13 -6.93
CA LEU A 514 8.22 -3.74 -6.46
C LEU A 514 9.14 -3.62 -5.23
N ALA A 515 9.04 -4.55 -4.28
CA ALA A 515 9.92 -4.58 -3.10
C ALA A 515 11.39 -4.80 -3.46
N LEU A 516 11.65 -5.68 -4.43
CA LEU A 516 13.00 -5.95 -4.91
C LEU A 516 13.58 -4.79 -5.73
N ALA A 517 12.77 -4.09 -6.50
CA ALA A 517 13.20 -2.87 -7.20
C ALA A 517 13.63 -1.76 -6.23
N ALA A 518 13.01 -1.69 -5.05
CA ALA A 518 13.46 -0.76 -3.99
C ALA A 518 14.74 -1.22 -3.28
N ALA A 519 15.02 -2.53 -3.25
CA ALA A 519 16.15 -3.10 -2.51
C ALA A 519 17.33 -3.52 -3.39
N THR A 520 17.16 -3.59 -4.71
CA THR A 520 18.17 -4.09 -5.66
C THR A 520 18.13 -3.29 -6.96
N PRO A 521 19.16 -3.37 -7.81
CA PRO A 521 19.14 -2.77 -9.15
C PRO A 521 18.22 -3.50 -10.15
N LEU A 522 17.49 -4.54 -9.72
CA LEU A 522 16.60 -5.28 -10.60
C LEU A 522 15.30 -4.49 -10.76
N ASP A 523 14.87 -4.31 -11.99
CA ASP A 523 13.54 -3.77 -12.27
C ASP A 523 12.43 -4.76 -11.85
N PRO A 524 11.20 -4.30 -11.59
CA PRO A 524 10.12 -5.15 -11.12
C PRO A 524 9.79 -6.30 -12.09
N VAL A 525 9.85 -6.06 -13.40
CA VAL A 525 9.55 -7.05 -14.44
C VAL A 525 10.56 -8.20 -14.42
N SER A 526 11.87 -7.88 -14.41
CA SER A 526 12.95 -8.86 -14.30
C SER A 526 12.85 -9.68 -13.01
N SER A 527 12.50 -9.03 -11.90
CA SER A 527 12.29 -9.69 -10.60
C SER A 527 11.14 -10.70 -10.65
N VAL A 528 10.01 -10.34 -11.24
CA VAL A 528 8.84 -11.22 -11.43
C VAL A 528 9.20 -12.40 -12.33
N LEU A 529 9.88 -12.16 -13.45
CA LEU A 529 10.31 -13.22 -14.37
C LEU A 529 11.28 -14.20 -13.70
N LEU A 530 12.26 -13.70 -12.96
CA LEU A 530 13.23 -14.54 -12.23
C LEU A 530 12.52 -15.45 -11.21
N MET A 531 11.61 -14.90 -10.42
CA MET A 531 10.80 -15.66 -9.46
C MET A 531 9.96 -16.72 -10.15
N GLY A 532 9.26 -16.36 -11.25
CA GLY A 532 8.41 -17.26 -12.01
C GLY A 532 9.17 -18.44 -12.58
N VAL A 533 10.26 -18.18 -13.32
CA VAL A 533 11.08 -19.21 -13.95
C VAL A 533 11.66 -20.17 -12.92
N LEU A 534 12.26 -19.67 -11.84
CA LEU A 534 12.86 -20.50 -10.81
C LEU A 534 11.80 -21.35 -10.08
N SER A 535 10.65 -20.75 -9.74
CA SER A 535 9.56 -21.50 -9.09
C SER A 535 9.01 -22.60 -9.98
N ILE A 536 8.84 -22.33 -11.27
CA ILE A 536 8.42 -23.34 -12.24
C ILE A 536 9.42 -24.51 -12.30
N LEU A 537 10.72 -24.21 -12.35
CA LEU A 537 11.76 -25.23 -12.44
C LEU A 537 11.73 -26.20 -11.26
N TYR A 538 11.82 -25.70 -10.02
CA TYR A 538 11.93 -26.61 -8.88
C TYR A 538 10.59 -27.25 -8.48
N CYS A 539 9.47 -26.52 -8.62
CA CYS A 539 8.15 -27.03 -8.23
C CYS A 539 7.62 -28.10 -9.20
N SER A 540 7.72 -27.88 -10.52
CA SER A 540 7.24 -28.86 -11.53
C SER A 540 8.00 -30.16 -11.48
N LEU A 541 9.28 -30.16 -11.09
CA LEU A 541 10.10 -31.36 -10.99
C LEU A 541 9.94 -32.09 -9.65
N GLY A 542 9.82 -31.33 -8.55
CA GLY A 542 9.95 -31.84 -7.19
C GLY A 542 8.64 -32.10 -6.43
N GLY A 543 7.46 -31.72 -6.95
CA GLY A 543 6.16 -31.95 -6.31
C GLY A 543 6.06 -31.42 -4.87
N ILE A 544 5.08 -31.93 -4.10
CA ILE A 544 4.80 -31.45 -2.74
C ILE A 544 5.98 -31.69 -1.76
N GLU A 545 6.76 -32.76 -1.96
CA GLU A 545 7.89 -33.08 -1.08
C GLU A 545 8.98 -32.02 -1.19
N ALA A 546 9.34 -31.61 -2.41
CA ALA A 546 10.26 -30.51 -2.63
C ALA A 546 9.72 -29.20 -2.09
N VAL A 547 8.45 -28.89 -2.34
CA VAL A 547 7.80 -27.67 -1.84
C VAL A 547 7.90 -27.59 -0.31
N ILE A 548 7.60 -28.66 0.43
CA ILE A 548 7.67 -28.65 1.90
C ILE A 548 9.10 -28.44 2.41
N TRP A 549 10.10 -29.06 1.78
CA TRP A 549 11.49 -28.89 2.22
C TRP A 549 12.06 -27.52 1.82
N THR A 550 11.70 -26.99 0.65
CA THR A 550 12.06 -25.60 0.31
C THR A 550 11.36 -24.61 1.23
N ASP A 551 10.08 -24.79 1.54
CA ASP A 551 9.33 -23.95 2.48
C ASP A 551 9.95 -23.96 3.88
N THR A 552 10.46 -25.10 4.32
CA THR A 552 11.15 -25.23 5.62
C THR A 552 12.44 -24.40 5.66
N LEU A 553 13.27 -24.48 4.60
CA LEU A 553 14.48 -23.66 4.52
C LEU A 553 14.13 -22.17 4.37
N GLN A 554 13.14 -21.85 3.57
CA GLN A 554 12.62 -20.50 3.39
C GLN A 554 12.14 -19.90 4.70
N THR A 555 11.44 -20.67 5.52
CA THR A 555 10.99 -20.24 6.86
C THR A 555 12.17 -19.88 7.77
N LEU A 556 13.24 -20.67 7.76
CA LEU A 556 14.43 -20.39 8.57
C LEU A 556 15.16 -19.12 8.10
N VAL A 557 15.33 -18.94 6.80
CA VAL A 557 15.96 -17.74 6.23
C VAL A 557 15.13 -16.50 6.54
N LEU A 558 13.81 -16.59 6.38
CA LEU A 558 12.87 -15.50 6.58
C LEU A 558 12.79 -15.06 8.04
N LEU A 559 12.54 -15.98 8.98
CA LEU A 559 12.45 -15.62 10.40
C LEU A 559 13.80 -15.22 10.98
N GLY A 560 14.88 -15.91 10.60
CA GLY A 560 16.23 -15.56 11.02
C GLY A 560 16.65 -14.16 10.55
N GLY A 561 16.39 -13.85 9.29
CA GLY A 561 16.62 -12.51 8.73
C GLY A 561 15.78 -11.44 9.42
N ALA A 562 14.49 -11.70 9.62
CA ALA A 562 13.59 -10.77 10.29
C ALA A 562 14.01 -10.45 11.74
N ILE A 563 14.47 -11.47 12.50
CA ILE A 563 15.01 -11.27 13.86
C ILE A 563 16.24 -10.36 13.82
N ILE A 564 17.18 -10.63 12.91
CA ILE A 564 18.39 -9.82 12.75
C ILE A 564 18.02 -8.38 12.39
N ALA A 565 17.10 -8.17 11.45
CA ALA A 565 16.65 -6.85 11.06
C ALA A 565 16.00 -6.08 12.22
N LEU A 566 15.14 -6.74 13.04
CA LEU A 566 14.52 -6.12 14.21
C LEU A 566 15.57 -5.68 15.25
N VAL A 567 16.54 -6.56 15.52
CA VAL A 567 17.64 -6.22 16.46
C VAL A 567 18.43 -5.03 15.94
N TRP A 568 18.76 -5.02 14.64
CA TRP A 568 19.49 -3.92 14.02
C TRP A 568 18.74 -2.59 14.05
N LEU A 569 17.44 -2.61 13.75
CA LEU A 569 16.55 -1.44 13.85
C LEU A 569 16.51 -0.85 15.26
N ILE A 570 16.34 -1.70 16.26
CA ILE A 570 16.27 -1.26 17.65
C ILE A 570 17.62 -0.69 18.12
N GLN A 571 18.74 -1.31 17.73
CA GLN A 571 20.06 -0.81 18.05
C GLN A 571 20.39 0.52 17.32
N GLY A 572 19.84 0.72 16.14
CA GLY A 572 19.99 1.95 15.35
C GLY A 572 19.07 3.09 15.82
N SER A 573 18.12 2.82 16.71
CA SER A 573 17.29 3.89 17.31
C SER A 573 18.08 4.60 18.42
N ASP A 574 17.85 5.92 18.58
CA ASP A 574 18.42 6.69 19.67
C ASP A 574 18.09 6.05 21.03
N GLN A 575 19.09 5.88 21.88
CA GLN A 575 18.96 5.18 23.17
C GLN A 575 18.55 3.68 23.06
N GLY A 576 18.63 3.06 21.87
CA GLY A 576 18.36 1.64 21.66
C GLY A 576 16.93 1.23 22.10
N TRP A 577 16.84 0.15 22.91
CA TRP A 577 15.54 -0.38 23.36
C TRP A 577 14.67 0.62 24.11
N SER A 578 15.26 1.45 24.99
CA SER A 578 14.51 2.44 25.77
C SER A 578 13.92 3.54 24.89
N GLY A 579 14.69 4.05 23.92
CA GLY A 579 14.20 5.05 22.97
C GLY A 579 13.14 4.48 22.05
N PHE A 580 13.35 3.28 21.52
CA PHE A 580 12.33 2.56 20.75
C PHE A 580 10.99 2.47 21.49
N MET A 581 10.99 2.00 22.74
CA MET A 581 9.76 1.85 23.52
C MET A 581 9.11 3.19 23.86
N ALA A 582 9.89 4.20 24.23
CA ALA A 582 9.37 5.54 24.55
C ALA A 582 8.69 6.17 23.34
N THR A 583 9.35 6.18 22.19
CA THR A 583 8.85 6.76 20.93
C THR A 583 7.61 6.02 20.43
N ALA A 584 7.62 4.68 20.47
CA ALA A 584 6.48 3.87 20.04
C ALA A 584 5.24 4.08 20.93
N HIS A 585 5.42 4.25 22.24
CA HIS A 585 4.31 4.57 23.16
C HIS A 585 3.78 5.98 22.97
N GLN A 586 4.66 6.98 22.82
CA GLN A 586 4.23 8.35 22.57
C GLN A 586 3.41 8.50 21.29
N SER A 587 3.75 7.69 20.28
CA SER A 587 3.07 7.69 18.98
C SER A 587 1.89 6.71 18.90
N ASP A 588 1.47 6.11 20.03
CA ASP A 588 0.37 5.14 20.14
C ASP A 588 0.47 3.95 19.16
N LYS A 589 1.70 3.53 18.84
CA LYS A 589 1.95 2.45 17.88
C LYS A 589 1.49 1.08 18.34
N PHE A 590 1.43 0.83 19.64
CA PHE A 590 1.00 -0.44 20.23
C PHE A 590 -0.50 -0.54 20.46
N ARG A 591 -1.31 0.35 19.90
CA ARG A 591 -2.76 0.29 20.01
C ARG A 591 -3.29 -0.99 19.36
N LEU A 592 -4.07 -1.77 20.15
CA LEU A 592 -4.61 -3.07 19.74
C LEU A 592 -6.10 -3.02 19.40
N ALA A 593 -6.82 -1.96 19.76
CA ALA A 593 -8.25 -1.90 19.61
C ALA A 593 -8.77 -0.48 19.34
N ASN A 594 -9.69 -0.39 18.39
CA ASN A 594 -10.53 0.79 18.17
C ASN A 594 -11.97 0.42 18.56
N TRP A 595 -12.52 1.14 19.55
CA TRP A 595 -13.81 0.85 20.15
C TRP A 595 -14.93 1.66 19.50
N HIS A 596 -15.38 1.23 18.32
CA HIS A 596 -16.56 1.75 17.63
C HIS A 596 -17.26 0.62 16.86
N TRP A 597 -18.50 0.86 16.44
CA TRP A 597 -19.33 -0.16 15.78
C TRP A 597 -19.39 -0.01 14.25
N ASP A 598 -18.87 1.07 13.69
CA ASP A 598 -18.92 1.33 12.25
C ASP A 598 -17.97 0.38 11.49
N PRO A 599 -18.50 -0.53 10.63
CA PRO A 599 -17.69 -1.46 9.84
C PRO A 599 -16.96 -0.80 8.66
N SER A 600 -17.31 0.44 8.35
CA SER A 600 -16.75 1.20 7.23
C SER A 600 -15.73 2.24 7.67
N HIS A 601 -15.54 2.39 8.99
CA HIS A 601 -14.62 3.38 9.54
C HIS A 601 -13.18 3.08 9.14
N LEU A 602 -12.42 4.14 8.88
CA LEU A 602 -11.04 4.07 8.40
C LEU A 602 -10.10 3.35 9.39
N GLN A 603 -10.22 3.71 10.68
CA GLN A 603 -9.57 2.96 11.75
C GLN A 603 -10.42 1.73 12.05
N ILE A 604 -9.96 0.58 11.58
CA ILE A 604 -10.74 -0.66 11.67
C ILE A 604 -11.18 -0.97 13.11
N ALA A 605 -12.47 -1.28 13.31
CA ALA A 605 -13.02 -1.61 14.62
C ALA A 605 -12.48 -2.96 15.14
N PHE A 606 -12.30 -3.07 16.45
CA PHE A 606 -11.81 -4.28 17.10
C PHE A 606 -12.64 -5.53 16.78
N TRP A 607 -13.98 -5.40 16.80
CA TRP A 607 -14.87 -6.51 16.44
C TRP A 607 -14.74 -6.95 14.98
N VAL A 608 -14.49 -6.00 14.07
CA VAL A 608 -14.29 -6.28 12.64
C VAL A 608 -13.04 -7.14 12.43
N ILE A 609 -11.95 -6.82 13.12
CA ILE A 609 -10.71 -7.59 13.07
C ILE A 609 -10.90 -9.01 13.62
N ILE A 610 -11.59 -9.18 14.75
CA ILE A 610 -11.84 -10.52 15.33
C ILE A 610 -12.71 -11.36 14.41
N VAL A 611 -13.86 -10.83 14.01
CA VAL A 611 -14.81 -11.56 13.15
C VAL A 611 -14.20 -11.87 11.78
N GLY A 612 -13.55 -10.90 11.18
CA GLY A 612 -12.86 -11.08 9.91
C GLY A 612 -11.70 -12.08 10.00
N GLY A 613 -10.86 -11.96 11.05
CA GLY A 613 -9.74 -12.87 11.29
C GLY A 613 -10.20 -14.32 11.51
N ILE A 614 -11.25 -14.55 12.26
CA ILE A 614 -11.86 -15.87 12.43
C ILE A 614 -12.39 -16.40 11.10
N GLY A 615 -13.15 -15.60 10.35
CA GLY A 615 -13.72 -16.00 9.07
C GLY A 615 -12.66 -16.36 8.03
N GLN A 616 -11.62 -15.55 7.91
CA GLN A 616 -10.51 -15.78 6.99
C GLN A 616 -9.77 -17.08 7.32
N ASN A 617 -9.45 -17.30 8.59
CA ASN A 617 -8.70 -18.49 9.02
C ASN A 617 -9.55 -19.77 8.97
N ILE A 618 -10.86 -19.72 9.24
CA ILE A 618 -11.76 -20.87 9.02
C ILE A 618 -11.68 -21.33 7.56
N SER A 619 -11.81 -20.43 6.60
CA SER A 619 -11.68 -20.78 5.18
C SER A 619 -10.32 -21.35 4.83
N SER A 620 -9.23 -20.81 5.39
CA SER A 620 -7.87 -21.30 5.15
C SER A 620 -7.65 -22.74 5.63
N TYR A 621 -8.18 -23.14 6.79
CA TYR A 621 -8.00 -24.49 7.31
C TYR A 621 -9.01 -25.52 6.81
N THR A 622 -10.14 -25.11 6.24
CA THR A 622 -11.21 -26.00 5.80
C THR A 622 -11.36 -26.08 4.29
N ALA A 623 -11.17 -24.99 3.58
CA ALA A 623 -11.49 -24.85 2.16
C ALA A 623 -10.27 -24.60 1.27
N ASP A 624 -9.12 -24.22 1.86
CA ASP A 624 -7.89 -24.02 1.09
C ASP A 624 -7.13 -25.34 0.91
N GLN A 625 -7.16 -25.88 -0.31
CA GLN A 625 -6.42 -27.10 -0.67
C GLN A 625 -4.93 -26.98 -0.35
N ALA A 626 -4.33 -25.81 -0.46
CA ALA A 626 -2.92 -25.61 -0.18
C ALA A 626 -2.55 -25.93 1.28
N VAL A 627 -3.43 -25.62 2.23
CA VAL A 627 -3.27 -25.92 3.66
C VAL A 627 -3.68 -27.38 3.95
N VAL A 628 -4.85 -27.80 3.44
CA VAL A 628 -5.38 -29.16 3.63
C VAL A 628 -4.38 -30.20 3.13
N GLN A 629 -3.83 -30.03 1.94
CA GLN A 629 -2.86 -30.94 1.35
C GLN A 629 -1.67 -31.19 2.27
N ARG A 630 -1.15 -30.16 2.95
CA ARG A 630 0.04 -30.25 3.79
C ARG A 630 -0.18 -31.09 5.05
N TYR A 631 -1.23 -30.87 5.81
CA TYR A 631 -1.44 -31.71 6.99
C TYR A 631 -1.84 -33.16 6.60
N MET A 632 -2.28 -33.42 5.36
CA MET A 632 -2.50 -34.74 4.81
C MET A 632 -1.21 -35.48 4.42
N THR A 633 -0.06 -34.79 4.31
CA THR A 633 1.25 -35.43 3.99
C THR A 633 1.87 -36.17 5.19
N THR A 634 1.34 -36.00 6.40
CA THR A 634 1.84 -36.66 7.63
C THR A 634 1.26 -38.06 7.80
N ALA A 635 1.96 -38.96 8.52
CA ALA A 635 1.55 -40.35 8.65
C ALA A 635 0.25 -40.54 9.46
N THR A 636 0.08 -39.83 10.59
CA THR A 636 -1.04 -40.02 11.52
C THR A 636 -1.81 -38.72 11.77
N GLN A 637 -3.04 -38.86 12.28
CA GLN A 637 -3.87 -37.70 12.66
C GLN A 637 -3.19 -36.87 13.76
N THR A 638 -2.55 -37.49 14.74
CA THR A 638 -1.82 -36.81 15.81
C THR A 638 -0.65 -35.97 15.25
N LEU A 639 0.09 -36.49 14.27
CA LEU A 639 1.17 -35.76 13.63
C LEU A 639 0.62 -34.59 12.77
N ALA A 640 -0.52 -34.79 12.14
CA ALA A 640 -1.22 -33.72 11.43
C ALA A 640 -1.69 -32.60 12.38
N ALA A 641 -2.25 -32.96 13.55
CA ALA A 641 -2.61 -31.99 14.57
C ALA A 641 -1.38 -31.19 15.05
N ARG A 642 -0.25 -31.87 15.31
CA ARG A 642 1.00 -31.20 15.67
C ARG A 642 1.47 -30.24 14.60
N SER A 643 1.34 -30.55 13.29
CA SER A 643 1.73 -29.63 12.22
C SER A 643 0.84 -28.36 12.19
N ILE A 644 -0.46 -28.47 12.45
CA ILE A 644 -1.37 -27.33 12.56
C ILE A 644 -1.01 -26.46 13.77
N TRP A 645 -0.71 -27.08 14.95
CA TRP A 645 -0.27 -26.34 16.12
C TRP A 645 1.08 -25.64 15.94
N THR A 646 2.01 -26.26 15.21
CA THR A 646 3.29 -25.64 14.84
C THR A 646 3.05 -24.34 14.09
N ASN A 647 2.17 -24.36 13.07
CA ASN A 647 1.78 -23.16 12.35
C ASN A 647 1.15 -22.11 13.29
N GLY A 648 0.23 -22.51 14.17
CA GLY A 648 -0.40 -21.60 15.14
C GLY A 648 0.62 -20.89 16.05
N LEU A 649 1.60 -21.64 16.57
CA LEU A 649 2.67 -21.06 17.42
C LEU A 649 3.58 -20.12 16.61
N MET A 650 4.00 -20.55 15.43
CA MET A 650 4.87 -19.74 14.57
C MET A 650 4.17 -18.44 14.12
N SER A 651 2.85 -18.47 13.93
CA SER A 651 2.07 -17.27 13.57
C SER A 651 2.06 -16.22 14.68
N ILE A 652 2.04 -16.62 15.96
CA ILE A 652 2.19 -15.68 17.08
C ILE A 652 3.56 -15.00 17.03
N VAL A 653 4.62 -15.79 16.94
CA VAL A 653 6.01 -15.29 16.91
C VAL A 653 6.21 -14.34 15.71
N SER A 654 5.75 -14.75 14.52
CA SER A 654 5.89 -13.93 13.32
C SER A 654 5.08 -12.65 13.40
N THR A 655 3.89 -12.66 13.98
CA THR A 655 3.08 -11.45 14.15
C THR A 655 3.80 -10.42 15.02
N LEU A 656 4.30 -10.86 16.18
CA LEU A 656 5.07 -9.98 17.07
C LEU A 656 6.33 -9.46 16.38
N LEU A 657 6.99 -10.29 15.59
CA LEU A 657 8.21 -9.94 14.89
C LEU A 657 7.95 -8.90 13.79
N PHE A 658 7.00 -9.13 12.88
CA PHE A 658 6.77 -8.24 11.75
C PHE A 658 6.07 -6.93 12.13
N PHE A 659 5.15 -6.94 13.10
CA PHE A 659 4.61 -5.71 13.65
C PHE A 659 5.67 -4.94 14.45
N GLY A 660 6.54 -5.67 15.18
CA GLY A 660 7.70 -5.08 15.84
C GLY A 660 8.68 -4.41 14.88
N ILE A 661 8.97 -5.05 13.72
CA ILE A 661 9.79 -4.45 12.66
C ILE A 661 9.14 -3.16 12.14
N GLY A 662 7.84 -3.16 11.84
CA GLY A 662 7.15 -1.96 11.35
C GLY A 662 7.19 -0.81 12.35
N THR A 663 6.97 -1.08 13.63
CA THR A 663 7.11 -0.09 14.70
C THR A 663 8.56 0.40 14.84
N ALA A 664 9.54 -0.51 14.73
CA ALA A 664 10.94 -0.17 14.81
C ALA A 664 11.41 0.67 13.59
N LEU A 665 10.88 0.41 12.39
CA LEU A 665 11.08 1.26 11.21
C LEU A 665 10.52 2.68 11.44
N PHE A 666 9.33 2.78 12.05
CA PHE A 666 8.76 4.07 12.39
C PHE A 666 9.66 4.85 13.34
N THR A 667 10.10 4.24 14.43
CA THR A 667 10.98 4.90 15.41
C THR A 667 12.34 5.25 14.81
N PHE A 668 12.91 4.36 13.99
CA PHE A 668 14.18 4.60 13.30
C PHE A 668 14.10 5.83 12.37
N TYR A 669 13.11 5.88 11.48
CA TYR A 669 12.96 7.00 10.55
C TYR A 669 12.40 8.28 11.20
N GLN A 670 11.79 8.18 12.38
CA GLN A 670 11.44 9.36 13.16
C GLN A 670 12.70 10.04 13.75
N HIS A 671 13.71 9.23 14.14
CA HIS A 671 15.00 9.74 14.62
C HIS A 671 15.96 10.12 13.48
N HIS A 672 15.82 9.47 12.31
CA HIS A 672 16.67 9.69 11.14
C HIS A 672 15.84 10.06 9.90
N PRO A 673 15.11 11.20 9.92
CA PRO A 673 14.23 11.55 8.79
C PRO A 673 14.98 11.90 7.51
N ASP A 674 16.24 12.31 7.63
CA ASP A 674 17.17 12.62 6.53
C ASP A 674 17.53 11.39 5.66
N ARG A 675 17.38 10.18 6.20
CA ARG A 675 17.65 8.91 5.49
C ARG A 675 16.46 8.35 4.74
N LEU A 676 15.27 8.94 4.94
CA LEU A 676 14.06 8.49 4.30
C LEU A 676 13.98 8.98 2.86
N ASP A 677 13.68 8.09 1.93
CA ASP A 677 13.46 8.43 0.53
C ASP A 677 12.09 9.09 0.35
N TRP A 678 12.08 10.27 -0.27
CA TRP A 678 10.83 11.04 -0.43
C TRP A 678 9.86 10.42 -1.43
N SER A 679 10.34 9.63 -2.39
CA SER A 679 9.52 9.01 -3.45
C SER A 679 8.98 7.63 -3.09
N ILE A 680 9.31 7.12 -1.89
CA ILE A 680 9.03 5.74 -1.54
C ILE A 680 7.53 5.50 -1.33
N HIS A 681 7.06 4.35 -1.78
CA HIS A 681 5.79 3.80 -1.36
C HIS A 681 5.90 3.14 0.01
N THR A 682 4.87 3.27 0.84
CA THR A 682 4.87 2.72 2.20
C THR A 682 5.20 1.23 2.24
N ASP A 683 4.71 0.43 1.27
CA ASP A 683 5.02 -0.99 1.15
C ASP A 683 6.51 -1.30 0.87
N GLN A 684 7.29 -0.30 0.48
CA GLN A 684 8.73 -0.40 0.19
C GLN A 684 9.62 0.03 1.37
N ILE A 685 9.04 0.47 2.50
CA ILE A 685 9.83 1.02 3.62
C ILE A 685 10.82 0.00 4.20
N PHE A 686 10.41 -1.26 4.35
CA PHE A 686 11.29 -2.31 4.85
C PHE A 686 12.35 -2.74 3.82
N PRO A 687 12.03 -2.95 2.53
CA PRO A 687 13.01 -3.09 1.46
C PRO A 687 14.03 -1.95 1.37
N LEU A 688 13.60 -0.71 1.52
CA LEU A 688 14.50 0.46 1.57
C LEU A 688 15.49 0.34 2.73
N PHE A 689 15.01 0.07 3.94
CA PHE A 689 15.86 -0.15 5.10
C PHE A 689 16.88 -1.27 4.86
N ILE A 690 16.45 -2.40 4.27
CA ILE A 690 17.32 -3.52 3.94
C ILE A 690 18.47 -3.10 3.03
N SER A 691 18.17 -2.30 2.01
CA SER A 691 19.18 -1.92 1.00
C SER A 691 20.13 -0.81 1.44
N ARG A 692 19.67 0.08 2.33
CA ARG A 692 20.45 1.27 2.71
C ARG A 692 21.12 1.18 4.07
N GLU A 693 20.48 0.50 5.02
CA GLU A 693 20.91 0.53 6.42
C GLU A 693 21.58 -0.77 6.89
N LEU A 694 21.37 -1.88 6.18
CA LEU A 694 22.00 -3.14 6.54
C LEU A 694 23.36 -3.33 5.86
N PRO A 695 24.34 -3.91 6.57
CA PRO A 695 25.60 -4.33 5.95
C PRO A 695 25.38 -5.29 4.78
N ALA A 696 26.25 -5.23 3.77
CA ALA A 696 26.09 -5.95 2.51
C ALA A 696 25.74 -7.44 2.63
N GLY A 697 26.37 -8.16 3.57
CA GLY A 697 26.06 -9.58 3.77
C GLY A 697 24.66 -9.81 4.34
N LEU A 698 24.21 -8.99 5.28
CA LEU A 698 22.88 -9.06 5.86
C LEU A 698 21.82 -8.59 4.86
N ALA A 699 22.10 -7.53 4.11
CA ALA A 699 21.22 -7.05 3.06
C ALA A 699 20.98 -8.15 2.00
N GLY A 700 22.03 -8.83 1.54
CA GLY A 700 21.91 -9.97 0.62
C GLY A 700 21.06 -11.13 1.18
N LEU A 701 21.22 -11.44 2.48
CA LEU A 701 20.39 -12.46 3.16
C LEU A 701 18.92 -12.02 3.23
N MET A 702 18.67 -10.75 3.52
CA MET A 702 17.31 -10.20 3.59
C MET A 702 16.63 -10.15 2.21
N VAL A 703 17.36 -9.82 1.16
CA VAL A 703 16.87 -9.92 -0.22
C VAL A 703 16.51 -11.38 -0.55
N ALA A 704 17.35 -12.34 -0.16
CA ALA A 704 17.02 -13.76 -0.30
C ALA A 704 15.76 -14.14 0.53
N ALA A 705 15.54 -13.54 1.70
CA ALA A 705 14.33 -13.75 2.50
C ALA A 705 13.06 -13.18 1.83
N ILE A 706 13.16 -12.04 1.12
CA ILE A 706 12.06 -11.50 0.31
C ILE A 706 11.70 -12.50 -0.82
N PHE A 707 12.70 -13.00 -1.54
CA PHE A 707 12.49 -14.04 -2.54
C PHE A 707 11.88 -15.31 -1.93
N ALA A 708 12.38 -15.74 -0.76
CA ALA A 708 11.88 -16.91 -0.05
C ALA A 708 10.39 -16.81 0.27
N ALA A 709 9.97 -15.66 0.80
CA ALA A 709 8.58 -15.40 1.15
C ALA A 709 7.63 -15.45 -0.07
N ALA A 710 8.08 -14.94 -1.22
CA ALA A 710 7.31 -15.02 -2.45
C ALA A 710 7.28 -16.44 -3.03
N GLN A 711 8.45 -17.07 -3.14
CA GLN A 711 8.58 -18.40 -3.75
C GLN A 711 7.79 -19.48 -3.00
N SER A 712 7.70 -19.42 -1.66
CA SER A 712 6.88 -20.35 -0.87
C SER A 712 5.40 -20.28 -1.26
N THR A 713 4.88 -19.09 -1.46
CA THR A 713 3.48 -18.88 -1.88
C THR A 713 3.26 -19.30 -3.32
N VAL A 714 4.18 -18.96 -4.22
CA VAL A 714 4.09 -19.28 -5.65
C VAL A 714 4.14 -20.78 -5.87
N SER A 715 5.15 -21.48 -5.32
CA SER A 715 5.30 -22.94 -5.47
C SER A 715 4.13 -23.71 -4.88
N THR A 716 3.62 -23.25 -3.72
CA THR A 716 2.43 -23.79 -3.08
C THR A 716 1.21 -23.68 -3.97
N SER A 717 0.96 -22.49 -4.50
CA SER A 717 -0.19 -22.22 -5.37
C SER A 717 -0.14 -23.05 -6.64
N MET A 718 1.04 -23.16 -7.28
CA MET A 718 1.26 -23.98 -8.47
C MET A 718 0.97 -25.46 -8.22
N ASN A 719 1.55 -26.03 -7.15
CA ASN A 719 1.40 -27.45 -6.84
C ASN A 719 -0.04 -27.80 -6.45
N SER A 720 -0.68 -27.00 -5.61
CA SER A 720 -2.04 -27.26 -5.15
C SER A 720 -3.08 -27.04 -6.27
N THR A 721 -2.89 -26.04 -7.14
CA THR A 721 -3.73 -25.85 -8.34
C THR A 721 -3.60 -27.05 -9.29
N ALA A 722 -2.38 -27.52 -9.55
CA ALA A 722 -2.19 -28.70 -10.38
C ALA A 722 -2.82 -29.95 -9.76
N THR A 723 -2.76 -30.12 -8.42
CA THR A 723 -3.40 -31.20 -7.70
C THR A 723 -4.91 -31.20 -7.90
N THR A 724 -5.56 -30.02 -7.71
CA THR A 724 -7.02 -29.91 -7.90
C THR A 724 -7.43 -30.13 -9.35
N LEU A 725 -6.71 -29.57 -10.32
CA LEU A 725 -7.03 -29.74 -11.73
C LEU A 725 -6.93 -31.20 -12.17
N VAL A 726 -5.89 -31.92 -11.75
CA VAL A 726 -5.75 -33.35 -12.07
C VAL A 726 -6.82 -34.17 -11.35
N THR A 727 -7.03 -33.95 -10.06
CA THR A 727 -7.90 -34.77 -9.21
C THR A 727 -9.39 -34.53 -9.50
N ASP A 728 -9.78 -33.24 -9.67
CA ASP A 728 -11.19 -32.88 -9.72
C ASP A 728 -11.76 -32.73 -11.14
N PHE A 729 -10.90 -32.43 -12.13
CA PHE A 729 -11.34 -32.24 -13.51
C PHE A 729 -10.88 -33.36 -14.44
N LEU A 730 -9.57 -33.66 -14.50
CA LEU A 730 -9.04 -34.55 -15.52
C LEU A 730 -9.32 -36.02 -15.24
N ARG A 731 -9.14 -36.49 -13.99
CA ARG A 731 -9.44 -37.90 -13.63
C ARG A 731 -10.95 -38.20 -13.72
N PRO A 732 -11.85 -37.45 -13.11
CA PRO A 732 -13.29 -37.70 -13.21
C PRO A 732 -13.88 -37.44 -14.62
N GLY A 733 -13.19 -36.62 -15.43
CA GLY A 733 -13.53 -36.38 -16.84
C GLY A 733 -13.12 -37.48 -17.80
N GLY A 734 -12.38 -38.50 -17.33
CA GLY A 734 -11.91 -39.59 -18.17
C GLY A 734 -10.72 -39.26 -19.07
N TYR A 735 -10.08 -38.07 -18.91
CA TYR A 735 -8.92 -37.65 -19.72
C TYR A 735 -7.62 -38.32 -19.28
N ILE A 736 -7.60 -38.88 -18.07
CA ILE A 736 -6.44 -39.53 -17.46
C ILE A 736 -6.86 -40.94 -16.99
N SER A 737 -6.31 -41.99 -17.58
CA SER A 737 -6.60 -43.38 -17.25
C SER A 737 -5.48 -44.09 -16.49
N SER A 738 -4.26 -43.56 -16.52
CA SER A 738 -3.10 -44.20 -15.86
C SER A 738 -2.33 -43.24 -14.95
N ASP A 739 -1.66 -43.78 -13.94
CA ASP A 739 -0.87 -43.03 -12.98
C ASP A 739 0.32 -42.28 -13.62
N PRO A 740 1.07 -42.83 -14.62
CA PRO A 740 2.08 -42.04 -15.32
C PRO A 740 1.52 -40.84 -16.10
N GLN A 741 0.31 -40.96 -16.66
CA GLN A 741 -0.36 -39.86 -17.32
C GLN A 741 -0.74 -38.75 -16.30
N ALA A 742 -1.23 -39.15 -15.11
CA ALA A 742 -1.53 -38.22 -14.03
C ALA A 742 -0.28 -37.45 -13.58
N LEU A 743 0.86 -38.14 -13.43
CA LEU A 743 2.12 -37.48 -13.04
C LEU A 743 2.62 -36.51 -14.12
N LYS A 744 2.53 -36.89 -15.41
CA LYS A 744 2.89 -36.01 -16.53
C LYS A 744 1.98 -34.79 -16.58
N ALA A 745 0.67 -34.96 -16.45
CA ALA A 745 -0.31 -33.89 -16.40
C ALA A 745 -0.08 -32.96 -15.20
N ALA A 746 0.23 -33.49 -14.01
CA ALA A 746 0.54 -32.72 -12.82
C ALA A 746 1.73 -31.80 -13.04
N ARG A 747 2.84 -32.30 -13.58
CA ARG A 747 4.03 -31.49 -13.90
C ARG A 747 3.74 -30.42 -14.92
N MET A 748 3.00 -30.74 -15.98
CA MET A 748 2.62 -29.79 -17.02
C MET A 748 1.70 -28.70 -16.48
N LEU A 749 0.68 -29.07 -15.68
CA LEU A 749 -0.25 -28.11 -15.09
C LEU A 749 0.41 -27.24 -14.01
N THR A 750 1.37 -27.78 -13.27
CA THR A 750 2.20 -26.99 -12.35
C THR A 750 2.96 -25.89 -13.12
N ALA A 751 3.62 -26.26 -14.22
CA ALA A 751 4.34 -25.31 -15.05
C ALA A 751 3.39 -24.29 -15.72
N LEU A 752 2.25 -24.74 -16.23
CA LEU A 752 1.25 -23.86 -16.85
C LEU A 752 0.66 -22.86 -15.84
N SER A 753 0.32 -23.31 -14.64
CA SER A 753 -0.16 -22.43 -13.56
C SER A 753 0.88 -21.37 -13.19
N GLY A 754 2.17 -21.76 -13.15
CA GLY A 754 3.26 -20.82 -12.92
C GLY A 754 3.40 -19.78 -14.03
N LEU A 755 3.31 -20.21 -15.30
CA LEU A 755 3.34 -19.30 -16.45
C LEU A 755 2.17 -18.30 -16.41
N LEU A 756 0.95 -18.81 -16.17
CA LEU A 756 -0.25 -17.95 -16.07
C LEU A 756 -0.14 -16.97 -14.89
N GLY A 757 0.31 -17.45 -13.72
CA GLY A 757 0.51 -16.58 -12.55
C GLY A 757 1.56 -15.50 -12.80
N THR A 758 2.67 -15.86 -13.48
CA THR A 758 3.72 -14.89 -13.87
C THR A 758 3.19 -13.87 -14.88
N ALA A 759 2.44 -14.31 -15.90
CA ALA A 759 1.85 -13.41 -16.88
C ALA A 759 0.86 -12.43 -16.24
N LEU A 760 -0.01 -12.91 -15.35
CA LEU A 760 -0.91 -12.05 -14.57
C LEU A 760 -0.14 -11.09 -13.65
N ALA A 761 0.97 -11.53 -13.05
CA ALA A 761 1.79 -10.68 -12.22
C ALA A 761 2.37 -9.50 -13.00
N LEU A 762 2.80 -9.71 -14.24
CA LEU A 762 3.30 -8.64 -15.10
C LEU A 762 2.24 -7.59 -15.43
N LEU A 763 0.95 -7.99 -15.49
CA LEU A 763 -0.16 -7.05 -15.68
C LEU A 763 -0.46 -6.22 -14.42
N PHE A 764 -0.12 -6.73 -13.22
CA PHE A 764 -0.35 -6.06 -11.94
C PHE A 764 0.86 -5.24 -11.46
N VAL A 765 1.98 -5.25 -12.14
CA VAL A 765 3.13 -4.37 -11.85
C VAL A 765 2.78 -2.95 -12.30
N GLN A 766 1.96 -2.24 -11.52
CA GLN A 766 1.58 -0.85 -11.77
C GLN A 766 1.83 -0.02 -10.51
N PRO A 767 2.49 1.15 -10.61
CA PRO A 767 2.81 1.99 -9.46
C PRO A 767 1.60 2.64 -8.79
N GLU A 768 0.43 2.61 -9.43
CA GLU A 768 -0.79 3.31 -8.97
C GLU A 768 -1.53 2.64 -7.81
N ILE A 769 -1.19 1.39 -7.48
CA ILE A 769 -1.86 0.67 -6.39
C ILE A 769 -1.26 1.09 -5.05
N ARG A 770 -1.99 1.90 -4.28
CA ARG A 770 -1.54 2.46 -3.00
C ARG A 770 -1.30 1.43 -1.89
N SER A 771 -2.06 0.32 -1.87
CA SER A 771 -1.89 -0.78 -0.91
C SER A 771 -2.27 -2.11 -1.54
N LEU A 772 -1.28 -2.91 -1.87
CA LEU A 772 -1.47 -4.29 -2.35
C LEU A 772 -2.00 -5.21 -1.24
N PHE A 773 -1.75 -4.86 0.04
CA PHE A 773 -2.30 -5.58 1.19
C PHE A 773 -3.84 -5.50 1.21
N ASP A 774 -4.40 -4.31 1.08
CA ASP A 774 -5.85 -4.13 1.11
C ASP A 774 -6.53 -4.76 -0.12
N ALA A 775 -5.90 -4.70 -1.29
CA ALA A 775 -6.36 -5.40 -2.50
C ALA A 775 -6.39 -6.93 -2.28
N PHE A 776 -5.35 -7.50 -1.68
CA PHE A 776 -5.28 -8.92 -1.38
C PHE A 776 -6.38 -9.38 -0.42
N ILE A 777 -6.64 -8.64 0.66
CA ILE A 777 -7.70 -8.97 1.63
C ILE A 777 -9.08 -9.00 0.97
N LYS A 778 -9.36 -8.08 0.05
CA LYS A 778 -10.62 -8.07 -0.73
C LYS A 778 -10.75 -9.30 -1.62
N VAL A 779 -9.67 -9.69 -2.32
CA VAL A 779 -9.65 -10.88 -3.19
C VAL A 779 -9.87 -12.18 -2.39
N ILE A 780 -9.22 -12.32 -1.23
CA ILE A 780 -9.47 -13.47 -0.34
C ILE A 780 -10.96 -13.55 0.01
N GLY A 781 -11.55 -12.43 0.44
CA GLY A 781 -12.96 -12.38 0.86
C GLY A 781 -13.89 -12.84 -0.26
N LEU A 782 -13.65 -12.37 -1.48
CA LEU A 782 -14.50 -12.64 -2.63
C LEU A 782 -14.58 -14.14 -2.96
N PHE A 783 -13.46 -14.86 -2.98
CA PHE A 783 -13.41 -16.27 -3.38
C PHE A 783 -13.52 -17.23 -2.21
N MET A 784 -12.81 -16.99 -1.12
CA MET A 784 -12.68 -17.94 -0.02
C MET A 784 -13.82 -17.86 0.98
N GLY A 785 -14.54 -16.74 1.07
CA GLY A 785 -15.67 -16.58 1.98
C GLY A 785 -16.82 -17.53 1.67
N VAL A 786 -17.28 -17.54 0.43
CA VAL A 786 -18.37 -18.43 -0.03
C VAL A 786 -17.94 -19.89 0.04
N LEU A 787 -16.69 -20.20 -0.33
CA LEU A 787 -16.17 -21.56 -0.28
C LEU A 787 -16.07 -22.08 1.16
N GLY A 788 -15.56 -21.27 2.09
CA GLY A 788 -15.57 -21.60 3.53
C GLY A 788 -16.99 -21.85 4.06
N GLY A 789 -17.95 -21.02 3.66
CA GLY A 789 -19.36 -21.18 4.01
C GLY A 789 -19.97 -22.49 3.50
N LEU A 790 -19.61 -22.90 2.28
CA LEU A 790 -20.07 -24.17 1.70
C LEU A 790 -19.53 -25.39 2.48
N PHE A 791 -18.24 -25.36 2.87
CA PHE A 791 -17.66 -26.42 3.72
C PHE A 791 -18.31 -26.45 5.10
N MET A 792 -18.49 -25.31 5.74
CA MET A 792 -19.13 -25.21 7.06
C MET A 792 -20.58 -25.65 7.02
N LEU A 793 -21.34 -25.27 5.99
CA LEU A 793 -22.72 -25.75 5.77
C LEU A 793 -22.76 -27.27 5.69
N GLY A 794 -21.85 -27.89 4.94
CA GLY A 794 -21.78 -29.34 4.80
C GLY A 794 -21.41 -30.05 6.09
N MET A 795 -20.38 -29.58 6.79
CA MET A 795 -19.84 -30.23 7.99
C MET A 795 -20.72 -30.05 9.24
N LEU A 796 -21.32 -28.86 9.42
CA LEU A 796 -22.05 -28.50 10.63
C LEU A 796 -23.56 -28.74 10.55
N THR A 797 -24.12 -29.20 9.42
CA THR A 797 -25.55 -29.40 9.29
C THR A 797 -25.91 -30.80 8.79
N ARG A 798 -26.99 -31.39 9.36
CA ARG A 798 -27.56 -32.64 8.87
C ARG A 798 -28.57 -32.45 7.74
N ARG A 799 -29.26 -31.29 7.71
CA ARG A 799 -30.40 -31.03 6.80
C ARG A 799 -29.99 -30.38 5.48
N ALA A 800 -28.76 -29.81 5.40
CA ALA A 800 -28.32 -29.21 4.15
C ALA A 800 -28.36 -30.23 3.00
N ASN A 801 -28.98 -29.80 1.91
CA ASN A 801 -29.08 -30.55 0.67
C ASN A 801 -28.43 -29.81 -0.50
N THR A 802 -28.36 -30.47 -1.67
CA THR A 802 -27.70 -29.94 -2.85
C THR A 802 -28.30 -28.60 -3.32
N LEU A 803 -29.64 -28.48 -3.30
CA LEU A 803 -30.34 -27.27 -3.73
C LEU A 803 -29.98 -26.09 -2.84
N GLY A 804 -30.09 -26.30 -1.50
CA GLY A 804 -29.73 -25.27 -0.54
C GLY A 804 -28.28 -24.86 -0.63
N ALA A 805 -27.36 -25.81 -0.77
CA ALA A 805 -25.93 -25.51 -0.96
C ALA A 805 -25.67 -24.68 -2.24
N THR A 806 -26.34 -25.03 -3.36
CA THR A 806 -26.22 -24.28 -4.62
C THR A 806 -26.75 -22.86 -4.50
N VAL A 807 -27.94 -22.68 -3.91
CA VAL A 807 -28.57 -21.37 -3.70
C VAL A 807 -27.71 -20.55 -2.72
N GLY A 808 -27.18 -21.19 -1.66
CA GLY A 808 -26.27 -20.54 -0.71
C GLY A 808 -25.00 -20.00 -1.37
N VAL A 809 -24.41 -20.77 -2.30
CA VAL A 809 -23.25 -20.34 -3.10
C VAL A 809 -23.60 -19.16 -4.00
N VAL A 810 -24.70 -19.23 -4.75
CA VAL A 810 -25.12 -18.15 -5.65
C VAL A 810 -25.41 -16.86 -4.86
N ALA A 811 -26.17 -16.97 -3.78
CA ALA A 811 -26.50 -15.83 -2.92
C ALA A 811 -25.25 -15.24 -2.25
N GLY A 812 -24.36 -16.09 -1.71
CA GLY A 812 -23.11 -15.65 -1.13
C GLY A 812 -22.22 -14.91 -2.13
N SER A 813 -22.09 -15.44 -3.35
CA SER A 813 -21.32 -14.80 -4.44
C SER A 813 -21.94 -13.47 -4.86
N GLY A 814 -23.28 -13.39 -4.95
CA GLY A 814 -23.99 -12.15 -5.26
C GLY A 814 -23.80 -11.08 -4.18
N VAL A 815 -23.90 -11.47 -2.89
CA VAL A 815 -23.63 -10.54 -1.77
C VAL A 815 -22.18 -10.07 -1.78
N MET A 816 -21.20 -10.94 -2.02
CA MET A 816 -19.80 -10.55 -2.11
C MET A 816 -19.55 -9.54 -3.22
N LEU A 817 -20.12 -9.78 -4.40
CA LEU A 817 -20.01 -8.85 -5.54
C LEU A 817 -20.68 -7.50 -5.23
N TYR A 818 -21.86 -7.52 -4.59
CA TYR A 818 -22.53 -6.31 -4.15
C TYR A 818 -21.70 -5.50 -3.16
N LEU A 819 -21.13 -6.16 -2.15
CA LEU A 819 -20.28 -5.49 -1.15
C LEU A 819 -19.06 -4.85 -1.81
N TRP A 820 -18.45 -5.56 -2.76
CA TRP A 820 -17.25 -5.07 -3.45
C TRP A 820 -17.54 -3.84 -4.34
N LEU A 821 -18.68 -3.84 -5.06
CA LEU A 821 -18.98 -2.80 -6.05
C LEU A 821 -19.70 -1.59 -5.45
N PHE A 822 -20.51 -1.77 -4.39
CA PHE A 822 -21.48 -0.76 -3.95
C PHE A 822 -21.35 -0.36 -2.48
N THR A 823 -20.37 -0.91 -1.74
CA THR A 823 -20.23 -0.57 -0.31
C THR A 823 -18.79 -0.20 0.05
N HIS A 824 -18.65 0.55 1.14
CA HIS A 824 -17.36 0.92 1.73
C HIS A 824 -17.00 0.05 2.96
N ILE A 825 -17.71 -1.07 3.17
CA ILE A 825 -17.41 -1.99 4.26
C ILE A 825 -15.98 -2.50 4.15
N ASN A 826 -15.30 -2.57 5.29
CA ASN A 826 -13.91 -3.03 5.33
C ASN A 826 -13.78 -4.46 4.79
N GLY A 827 -12.88 -4.66 3.84
CA GLY A 827 -12.65 -5.94 3.16
C GLY A 827 -12.32 -7.11 4.09
N TYR A 828 -11.86 -6.84 5.30
CA TYR A 828 -11.57 -7.86 6.31
C TYR A 828 -12.82 -8.66 6.71
N LEU A 829 -14.02 -8.04 6.67
CA LEU A 829 -15.30 -8.72 6.94
C LEU A 829 -15.80 -9.59 5.79
N TYR A 830 -15.33 -9.39 4.58
CA TYR A 830 -15.89 -10.07 3.40
C TYR A 830 -15.95 -11.59 3.57
N THR A 831 -14.87 -12.20 4.03
CA THR A 831 -14.83 -13.67 4.23
C THR A 831 -15.87 -14.13 5.25
N ALA A 832 -16.00 -13.43 6.37
CA ALA A 832 -16.97 -13.77 7.42
C ALA A 832 -18.42 -13.61 6.93
N ILE A 833 -18.71 -12.52 6.20
CA ILE A 833 -20.04 -12.27 5.60
C ILE A 833 -20.35 -13.33 4.54
N GLY A 834 -19.39 -13.71 3.69
CA GLY A 834 -19.53 -14.76 2.70
C GLY A 834 -19.86 -16.11 3.32
N ILE A 835 -19.16 -16.49 4.39
CA ILE A 835 -19.44 -17.70 5.18
C ILE A 835 -20.85 -17.64 5.74
N ALA A 836 -21.20 -16.57 6.45
CA ALA A 836 -22.49 -16.42 7.11
C ALA A 836 -23.66 -16.44 6.11
N THR A 837 -23.54 -15.74 5.01
CA THR A 837 -24.59 -15.68 3.96
C THR A 837 -24.78 -17.04 3.30
N CYS A 838 -23.69 -17.71 2.88
CA CYS A 838 -23.75 -19.02 2.26
C CYS A 838 -24.40 -20.06 3.21
N MET A 839 -23.99 -20.04 4.49
CA MET A 839 -24.55 -20.94 5.51
C MET A 839 -26.02 -20.65 5.81
N ALA A 840 -26.39 -19.40 6.07
CA ALA A 840 -27.75 -19.03 6.47
C ALA A 840 -28.74 -19.29 5.34
N ILE A 841 -28.49 -18.78 4.14
CA ILE A 841 -29.36 -18.96 2.99
C ILE A 841 -29.39 -20.43 2.56
N GLY A 842 -28.23 -21.08 2.49
CA GLY A 842 -28.14 -22.50 2.13
C GLY A 842 -28.88 -23.41 3.10
N TYR A 843 -28.81 -23.13 4.40
CA TYR A 843 -29.57 -23.89 5.42
C TYR A 843 -31.07 -23.63 5.35
N LEU A 844 -31.49 -22.36 5.27
CA LEU A 844 -32.90 -21.97 5.15
C LEU A 844 -33.54 -22.62 3.94
N VAL A 845 -32.94 -22.54 2.77
CA VAL A 845 -33.49 -23.19 1.55
C VAL A 845 -33.56 -24.70 1.73
N SER A 846 -32.57 -25.31 2.39
CA SER A 846 -32.60 -26.76 2.68
C SER A 846 -33.72 -27.18 3.60
N LEU A 847 -34.28 -26.30 4.44
CA LEU A 847 -35.42 -26.61 5.31
C LEU A 847 -36.74 -26.78 4.53
N PHE A 848 -36.86 -26.06 3.40
CA PHE A 848 -38.06 -26.09 2.55
C PHE A 848 -37.98 -27.09 1.39
N ALA A 849 -36.81 -27.63 1.11
CA ALA A 849 -36.59 -28.59 0.05
C ALA A 849 -36.62 -30.06 0.57
N SER A 850 -36.94 -30.98 -0.30
CA SER A 850 -37.00 -32.42 0.04
C SER A 850 -35.68 -32.93 0.60
N HIS A 851 -35.78 -33.89 1.52
CA HIS A 851 -34.59 -34.53 2.11
C HIS A 851 -33.81 -35.29 1.03
N SER A 852 -32.49 -35.16 1.08
CA SER A 852 -31.58 -35.96 0.28
C SER A 852 -31.56 -37.40 0.82
N GLU A 853 -31.76 -38.39 -0.03
CA GLU A 853 -31.62 -39.82 0.32
C GLU A 853 -30.18 -40.29 0.51
N ARG A 854 -29.22 -39.37 0.37
CA ARG A 854 -27.78 -39.72 0.51
C ARG A 854 -27.41 -40.04 1.96
N SER A 855 -26.65 -41.10 2.14
CA SER A 855 -26.08 -41.45 3.44
C SER A 855 -25.15 -40.36 3.94
N LEU A 856 -25.43 -39.84 5.12
CA LEU A 856 -24.59 -38.82 5.79
C LEU A 856 -23.52 -39.42 6.70
N LYS A 857 -23.35 -40.74 6.69
CA LYS A 857 -22.41 -41.44 7.57
C LYS A 857 -20.98 -40.93 7.35
N GLY A 858 -20.37 -40.33 8.36
CA GLY A 858 -19.03 -39.78 8.32
C GLY A 858 -18.90 -38.41 7.58
N LEU A 859 -20.01 -37.85 7.05
CA LEU A 859 -19.98 -36.61 6.27
C LEU A 859 -20.42 -35.36 7.05
N THR A 860 -20.81 -35.50 8.34
CA THR A 860 -21.09 -34.39 9.25
C THR A 860 -20.43 -34.63 10.61
N ILE A 861 -20.21 -33.60 11.40
CA ILE A 861 -19.67 -33.72 12.75
C ILE A 861 -20.56 -34.58 13.65
N PHE A 862 -21.86 -34.64 13.35
CA PHE A 862 -22.87 -35.37 14.12
C PHE A 862 -22.98 -36.86 13.72
N THR A 863 -22.38 -37.24 12.62
CA THR A 863 -22.45 -38.62 12.07
C THR A 863 -21.10 -39.32 12.06
N GLN A 864 -20.11 -38.70 12.70
CA GLN A 864 -18.81 -39.31 12.96
C GLN A 864 -18.99 -40.42 13.99
N GLN A 865 -18.89 -41.67 13.57
CA GLN A 865 -18.78 -42.78 14.52
C GLN A 865 -17.40 -42.73 15.18
N GLU A 866 -17.29 -42.99 16.49
CA GLU A 866 -16.02 -43.26 17.15
C GLU A 866 -15.29 -44.37 16.39
N PRO A 867 -13.95 -44.31 16.27
CA PRO A 867 -13.20 -45.43 15.74
C PRO A 867 -13.51 -46.62 16.62
N SER A 868 -14.09 -47.67 16.02
CA SER A 868 -14.16 -48.95 16.71
C SER A 868 -12.76 -49.24 17.24
N SER A 869 -12.60 -49.27 18.56
CA SER A 869 -11.38 -49.74 19.20
C SER A 869 -11.07 -51.11 18.54
N GLN A 870 -10.16 -51.18 17.62
CA GLN A 870 -9.44 -52.42 17.42
C GLN A 870 -8.69 -52.67 18.70
N ARG A 871 -9.36 -53.44 19.56
CA ARG A 871 -8.69 -54.16 20.63
C ARG A 871 -7.65 -55.00 19.96
N ASP A 872 -6.47 -54.92 20.51
CA ASP A 872 -5.32 -55.77 20.31
C ASP A 872 -5.69 -57.24 20.10
N ALA A 873 -5.16 -57.83 19.03
CA ALA A 873 -4.77 -59.21 18.97
C ALA A 873 -3.41 -59.26 18.31
#